data_78e7ec5382c5775813764f4f8d05e8ba
#
_entry.id   78e7ec5382c5775813764f4f8d05e8ba
#
_cell.length_a   1.000
_cell.length_b   1.000
_cell.length_c   1.000
_cell.angle_alpha   90.00
_cell.angle_beta   90.00
_cell.angle_gamma   90.00
#
_symmetry.space_group_name_H-M   'P 1'
#
loop_
_entity.id
_entity.type
_entity.pdbx_description
1 polymer ?
#
loop_
_entity_poly.entity_id
_entity_poly.type
_entity_poly.pdbx_seq_one_letter_code
_entity_poly.pdbx_strand_id
1 'polypeptide(L)'
;MRKSIIALTPLMIAPLCWAQEKPNVVIFLVDDMGYSDIGCYGGEIMTPNLDKLASTGVRFTQFYNTSRSCPARASLMTGLYQHQAGIGQMSEDPGTFKKETQRDINDWGSEGYQGYLNRNCVTIAEVLKENGYHTYMAGKWHLGMHGQEKWPLQRGFERFYGILAGAASYLRPEGGRGLTLDNEHLPAPESPYYTTDAFTDHALQFVGEQKDDKPFFLYLAFNAPHWPLQAKEEDIQKFTKLYRSKGWDKIRQERYNRMQKMGIIDKNVGFAEWENRSWDELTEKEKDESAYRMAVYAAQVHCVDYNVGKVIDYLKKTKQLDNTLILFLADNGACAEPYLELGGGKQEDINNPACNNMPSYGRAWAQTSNTPFRKYKCRSYEGGISTPLIFSWNKKLGNRHGNLCTIPGYLPDIMPTVLEATGAAYPETYHGGNKIHPLVGTSLFPAITEKVPSLHEYMYWEHQGNRAIRYGNWKAIRDEAGTEWELYDIVKDRTEKNNLASQHPDVLKKLRNEWEYWAIKYNVLPKHQDSPMLFADTTRTGRPFSKDPHVIPFHGKYLMYYSVPPKGNSGWGIGIAESTDLTQWKPIGSLSPAADYEAKGLCAPGALVRNDTIHLFYQTYGNDKKDAICHAWSVDGVNFTRNATNPIFAPKAGDWNCGRAIDAEVIFAKGKYFLYYATRTPDYVKQIVGVATA
;
A
#
# COMPACT_ATOMS: atom_id res chain seq x y z
N MET A 1 78.96 21.28 39.95
CA MET A 1 77.49 21.49 40.03
C MET A 1 76.81 20.84 38.82
N ARG A 2 76.29 19.64 39.00
CA ARG A 2 75.51 18.93 37.94
C ARG A 2 74.04 19.27 38.13
N LYS A 3 73.41 19.89 37.12
CA LYS A 3 71.97 20.16 37.10
C LYS A 3 71.28 18.93 36.49
N SER A 4 70.47 18.23 37.29
CA SER A 4 69.57 17.19 36.80
C SER A 4 68.30 17.82 36.21
N ILE A 5 68.07 17.55 34.95
CA ILE A 5 66.81 17.94 34.25
C ILE A 5 65.81 16.76 34.43
N ILE A 6 64.75 17.02 35.19
CA ILE A 6 63.56 16.08 35.27
C ILE A 6 62.69 16.35 34.08
N ALA A 7 62.62 15.41 33.17
CA ALA A 7 61.68 15.41 32.08
C ALA A 7 60.28 14.95 32.58
N LEU A 8 59.33 15.87 32.64
CA LEU A 8 57.89 15.52 32.82
C LEU A 8 57.32 15.01 31.50
N THR A 9 56.97 13.73 31.43
CA THR A 9 56.18 13.14 30.33
C THR A 9 54.74 13.49 30.55
N PRO A 10 54.05 14.12 29.59
CA PRO A 10 52.60 14.34 29.71
C PRO A 10 51.83 13.01 29.52
N LEU A 11 51.12 12.61 30.55
CA LEU A 11 50.15 11.50 30.46
C LEU A 11 49.00 11.96 29.53
N MET A 12 48.95 11.47 28.30
CA MET A 12 47.78 11.61 27.43
C MET A 12 46.65 10.76 28.03
N ILE A 13 45.71 11.38 28.72
CA ILE A 13 44.42 10.79 29.05
C ILE A 13 43.62 10.81 27.77
N ALA A 14 43.60 9.69 27.03
CA ALA A 14 42.62 9.48 25.96
C ALA A 14 41.23 9.56 26.59
N PRO A 15 40.32 10.36 26.07
CA PRO A 15 38.95 10.32 26.52
C PRO A 15 38.42 8.89 26.24
N LEU A 16 38.05 8.17 27.29
CA LEU A 16 37.21 6.99 27.15
C LEU A 16 35.86 7.47 26.57
N CYS A 17 35.75 7.46 25.24
CA CYS A 17 34.45 7.46 24.59
C CYS A 17 33.76 6.18 25.06
N TRP A 18 32.90 6.30 26.05
CA TRP A 18 31.94 5.28 26.37
C TRP A 18 31.08 5.15 25.14
N ALA A 19 31.32 4.14 24.31
CA ALA A 19 30.42 3.79 23.22
C ALA A 19 29.03 3.60 23.86
N GLN A 20 28.10 4.43 23.47
CA GLN A 20 26.73 4.34 24.01
C GLN A 20 26.22 2.93 23.70
N GLU A 21 25.82 2.18 24.73
CA GLU A 21 25.31 0.83 24.61
C GLU A 21 24.09 0.84 23.68
N LYS A 22 24.18 0.11 22.57
CA LYS A 22 23.10 0.03 21.57
C LYS A 22 21.86 -0.59 22.20
N PRO A 23 20.65 -0.03 21.99
CA PRO A 23 19.43 -0.59 22.54
C PRO A 23 19.03 -1.87 21.81
N ASN A 24 18.29 -2.75 22.48
CA ASN A 24 17.45 -3.71 21.78
C ASN A 24 16.27 -3.00 21.12
N VAL A 25 15.71 -3.60 20.09
CA VAL A 25 14.51 -3.09 19.40
C VAL A 25 13.45 -4.20 19.35
N VAL A 26 12.26 -3.91 19.85
CA VAL A 26 11.11 -4.81 19.79
C VAL A 26 9.94 -4.09 19.11
N ILE A 27 9.43 -4.66 18.03
CA ILE A 27 8.24 -4.19 17.34
C ILE A 27 7.15 -5.24 17.48
N PHE A 28 6.07 -4.89 18.20
CA PHE A 28 4.84 -5.65 18.22
C PHE A 28 3.90 -5.07 17.16
N LEU A 29 3.56 -5.87 16.16
CA LEU A 29 2.56 -5.52 15.15
C LEU A 29 1.35 -6.42 15.32
N VAL A 30 0.16 -5.82 15.41
CA VAL A 30 -1.13 -6.54 15.44
C VAL A 30 -1.88 -6.32 14.12
N ASP A 31 -2.71 -7.27 13.76
CA ASP A 31 -3.38 -7.38 12.46
C ASP A 31 -4.87 -7.04 12.61
N ASP A 32 -5.35 -5.99 11.95
CA ASP A 32 -6.76 -5.57 11.92
C ASP A 32 -7.33 -5.03 13.26
N MET A 33 -6.52 -4.51 14.16
CA MET A 33 -7.01 -3.96 15.43
C MET A 33 -7.51 -2.51 15.27
N GLY A 34 -8.71 -2.22 15.76
CA GLY A 34 -9.30 -0.90 15.71
C GLY A 34 -8.63 0.12 16.64
N TYR A 35 -8.82 1.40 16.31
CA TYR A 35 -8.20 2.53 17.03
C TYR A 35 -8.52 2.57 18.52
N SER A 36 -9.75 2.22 18.90
CA SER A 36 -10.25 2.34 20.27
C SER A 36 -10.37 1.01 21.03
N ASP A 37 -9.77 -0.08 20.56
CA ASP A 37 -9.98 -1.40 21.15
C ASP A 37 -9.26 -1.61 22.48
N ILE A 38 -8.04 -1.08 22.63
CA ILE A 38 -7.23 -1.27 23.85
C ILE A 38 -7.51 -0.21 24.93
N GLY A 39 -7.33 -0.58 26.20
CA GLY A 39 -7.68 0.26 27.34
C GLY A 39 -7.07 1.64 27.32
N CYS A 40 -5.77 1.77 27.04
CA CYS A 40 -5.08 3.06 26.98
C CYS A 40 -5.50 3.97 25.80
N TYR A 41 -6.35 3.47 24.87
CA TYR A 41 -7.02 4.26 23.83
C TYR A 41 -8.55 4.32 24.03
N GLY A 42 -9.06 3.94 25.19
CA GLY A 42 -10.46 4.09 25.58
C GLY A 42 -11.30 2.82 25.45
N GLY A 43 -10.71 1.70 25.03
CA GLY A 43 -11.36 0.40 24.92
C GLY A 43 -11.83 -0.15 26.27
N GLU A 44 -12.77 -1.09 26.22
CA GLU A 44 -13.21 -1.91 27.36
C GLU A 44 -12.53 -3.26 27.41
N ILE A 45 -11.81 -3.64 26.38
CA ILE A 45 -11.06 -4.89 26.33
C ILE A 45 -9.93 -4.82 27.36
N MET A 46 -9.81 -5.84 28.18
CA MET A 46 -8.81 -5.90 29.25
C MET A 46 -7.40 -6.04 28.65
N THR A 47 -6.63 -4.96 28.69
CA THR A 47 -5.26 -4.89 28.15
C THR A 47 -4.27 -4.28 29.16
N PRO A 48 -4.13 -4.87 30.36
CA PRO A 48 -3.36 -4.26 31.46
C PRO A 48 -1.85 -4.11 31.15
N ASN A 49 -1.27 -4.98 30.33
CA ASN A 49 0.14 -4.91 29.96
C ASN A 49 0.42 -3.77 28.98
N LEU A 50 -0.45 -3.59 27.98
CA LEU A 50 -0.41 -2.46 27.05
C LEU A 50 -0.71 -1.13 27.76
N ASP A 51 -1.67 -1.11 28.67
CA ASP A 51 -1.99 0.07 29.48
C ASP A 51 -0.79 0.48 30.34
N LYS A 52 -0.06 -0.49 30.90
CA LYS A 52 1.17 -0.23 31.65
C LYS A 52 2.29 0.25 30.73
N LEU A 53 2.49 -0.38 29.56
CA LEU A 53 3.47 0.06 28.56
C LEU A 53 3.19 1.51 28.15
N ALA A 54 1.93 1.86 27.90
CA ALA A 54 1.49 3.21 27.56
C ALA A 54 1.76 4.21 28.70
N SER A 55 1.61 3.81 29.96
CA SER A 55 1.86 4.68 31.12
C SER A 55 3.34 5.02 31.32
N THR A 56 4.24 4.20 30.79
CA THR A 56 5.70 4.41 30.79
C THR A 56 6.24 4.80 29.41
N GLY A 57 5.38 4.88 28.41
CA GLY A 57 5.68 5.26 27.04
C GLY A 57 5.06 6.57 26.62
N VAL A 58 5.05 6.83 25.33
CA VAL A 58 4.33 7.93 24.65
C VAL A 58 3.29 7.33 23.70
N ARG A 59 2.05 7.79 23.78
CA ARG A 59 0.97 7.38 22.87
C ARG A 59 0.78 8.41 21.79
N PHE A 60 0.79 7.97 20.54
CA PHE A 60 0.45 8.85 19.41
C PHE A 60 -1.06 8.89 19.22
N THR A 61 -1.64 10.09 19.21
CA THR A 61 -3.07 10.26 18.91
C THR A 61 -3.34 10.29 17.41
N GLN A 62 -2.31 10.49 16.60
CA GLN A 62 -2.36 10.56 15.15
C GLN A 62 -1.18 9.77 14.55
N PHE A 63 -1.31 8.44 14.51
CA PHE A 63 -0.36 7.60 13.79
C PHE A 63 -1.05 6.93 12.60
N TYR A 64 -0.42 7.00 11.42
CA TYR A 64 -1.04 6.61 10.17
C TYR A 64 -0.33 5.43 9.52
N ASN A 65 -1.13 4.53 8.93
CA ASN A 65 -0.69 3.38 8.16
C ASN A 65 -1.20 3.46 6.71
N THR A 66 -1.11 2.36 5.93
CA THR A 66 -1.48 2.31 4.52
C THR A 66 -2.86 1.69 4.26
N SER A 67 -3.70 1.55 5.25
CA SER A 67 -5.05 0.98 5.23
C SER A 67 -5.17 -0.53 4.95
N ARG A 68 -4.08 -1.25 4.66
CA ARG A 68 -4.09 -2.70 4.37
C ARG A 68 -2.82 -3.38 4.86
N SER A 69 -2.93 -4.64 5.30
CA SER A 69 -1.87 -5.40 5.96
C SER A 69 -0.54 -5.46 5.21
N CYS A 70 -0.50 -6.03 4.00
CA CYS A 70 0.78 -6.23 3.31
C CYS A 70 1.43 -4.92 2.85
N PRO A 71 0.72 -3.90 2.32
CA PRO A 71 1.30 -2.59 2.08
C PRO A 71 1.83 -1.92 3.35
N ALA A 72 1.10 -2.04 4.47
CA ALA A 72 1.54 -1.49 5.75
C ALA A 72 2.83 -2.16 6.24
N ARG A 73 2.90 -3.50 6.18
CA ARG A 73 4.10 -4.25 6.55
C ARG A 73 5.30 -3.90 5.66
N ALA A 74 5.07 -3.69 4.36
CA ALA A 74 6.11 -3.23 3.44
C ALA A 74 6.65 -1.86 3.83
N SER A 75 5.77 -0.88 4.07
CA SER A 75 6.18 0.47 4.50
C SER A 75 6.87 0.48 5.87
N LEU A 76 6.36 -0.29 6.84
CA LEU A 76 6.96 -0.45 8.17
C LEU A 76 8.40 -0.96 8.07
N MET A 77 8.58 -2.06 7.33
CA MET A 77 9.86 -2.76 7.27
C MET A 77 10.92 -2.04 6.46
N THR A 78 10.54 -1.15 5.54
CA THR A 78 11.47 -0.54 4.58
C THR A 78 11.66 0.97 4.74
N GLY A 79 10.76 1.67 5.44
CA GLY A 79 10.76 3.14 5.52
C GLY A 79 10.39 3.85 4.21
N LEU A 80 9.73 3.11 3.29
CA LEU A 80 9.33 3.56 1.97
C LEU A 80 7.81 3.57 1.80
N TYR A 81 7.32 4.21 0.74
CA TYR A 81 5.96 3.91 0.29
C TYR A 81 5.89 2.46 -0.20
N GLN A 82 4.78 1.80 0.05
CA GLN A 82 4.56 0.40 -0.32
C GLN A 82 4.80 0.11 -1.81
N HIS A 83 4.52 1.09 -2.68
CA HIS A 83 4.77 0.99 -4.13
C HIS A 83 6.26 0.93 -4.44
N GLN A 84 7.09 1.72 -3.78
CA GLN A 84 8.55 1.64 -3.94
C GLN A 84 9.11 0.29 -3.48
N ALA A 85 8.45 -0.33 -2.51
CA ALA A 85 8.86 -1.64 -1.99
C ALA A 85 8.29 -2.83 -2.82
N GLY A 86 7.44 -2.59 -3.84
CA GLY A 86 6.88 -3.61 -4.71
C GLY A 86 5.51 -4.16 -4.30
N ILE A 87 4.89 -3.65 -3.22
CA ILE A 87 3.61 -4.12 -2.68
C ILE A 87 2.57 -2.99 -2.66
N GLY A 88 2.35 -2.36 -3.80
CA GLY A 88 1.34 -1.30 -3.95
C GLY A 88 -0.10 -1.83 -3.82
N GLN A 89 -0.33 -3.11 -4.08
CA GLN A 89 -1.65 -3.75 -3.94
C GLN A 89 -1.60 -4.86 -2.89
N MET A 90 -1.92 -6.09 -3.25
CA MET A 90 -1.87 -7.25 -2.38
C MET A 90 -0.54 -7.97 -2.55
N SER A 91 -0.10 -8.66 -1.50
CA SER A 91 0.99 -9.61 -1.58
C SER A 91 0.53 -10.94 -2.14
N GLU A 92 1.49 -11.77 -2.56
CA GLU A 92 1.28 -13.17 -2.90
C GLU A 92 0.50 -13.90 -1.79
N ASP A 93 -0.41 -14.80 -2.20
CA ASP A 93 -1.21 -15.63 -1.28
C ASP A 93 -1.39 -17.05 -1.86
N PRO A 94 -1.64 -18.08 -1.07
CA PRO A 94 -1.71 -19.48 -1.55
C PRO A 94 -2.70 -19.73 -2.69
N GLY A 95 -3.80 -18.97 -2.74
CA GLY A 95 -4.83 -19.09 -3.77
C GLY A 95 -4.63 -18.25 -5.03
N THR A 96 -3.55 -17.49 -5.10
CA THR A 96 -3.36 -16.45 -6.15
C THR A 96 -2.31 -16.83 -7.20
N PHE A 97 -1.48 -17.84 -6.95
CA PHE A 97 -0.47 -18.29 -7.91
C PHE A 97 -1.08 -19.06 -9.09
N LYS A 98 -0.79 -18.61 -10.30
CA LYS A 98 -1.22 -19.24 -11.57
C LYS A 98 -0.12 -20.12 -12.14
N LYS A 99 -0.35 -21.42 -12.15
CA LYS A 99 0.61 -22.42 -12.69
C LYS A 99 0.90 -22.22 -14.18
N GLU A 100 -0.10 -21.76 -14.95
CA GLU A 100 -0.03 -21.56 -16.41
C GLU A 100 0.96 -20.46 -16.78
N THR A 101 1.02 -19.38 -16.00
CA THR A 101 1.90 -18.24 -16.23
C THR A 101 3.13 -18.24 -15.33
N GLN A 102 3.23 -19.15 -14.36
CA GLN A 102 4.26 -19.16 -13.31
C GLN A 102 4.33 -17.83 -12.54
N ARG A 103 3.22 -17.13 -12.39
CA ARG A 103 3.13 -15.83 -11.72
C ARG A 103 1.92 -15.78 -10.78
N ASP A 104 2.05 -14.96 -9.75
CA ASP A 104 0.93 -14.59 -8.89
C ASP A 104 0.03 -13.54 -9.58
N ILE A 105 -1.27 -13.57 -9.34
CA ILE A 105 -2.20 -12.56 -9.90
C ILE A 105 -1.93 -11.15 -9.35
N ASN A 106 -1.27 -11.05 -8.21
CA ASN A 106 -0.88 -9.77 -7.59
C ASN A 106 0.44 -9.22 -8.14
N ASP A 107 1.19 -10.02 -8.93
CA ASP A 107 2.32 -9.54 -9.73
C ASP A 107 1.84 -8.98 -11.07
N TRP A 108 1.74 -7.66 -11.17
CA TRP A 108 1.33 -6.97 -12.40
C TRP A 108 2.49 -6.71 -13.35
N GLY A 109 3.71 -7.15 -13.01
CA GLY A 109 4.90 -7.00 -13.84
C GLY A 109 5.48 -5.60 -13.84
N SER A 110 5.10 -4.75 -12.91
CA SER A 110 5.66 -3.41 -12.70
C SER A 110 6.33 -3.31 -11.34
N GLU A 111 7.31 -2.43 -11.21
CA GLU A 111 8.13 -2.29 -10.00
C GLU A 111 7.30 -2.07 -8.73
N GLY A 112 6.24 -1.27 -8.82
CA GLY A 112 5.37 -0.96 -7.69
C GLY A 112 4.37 -2.06 -7.31
N TYR A 113 4.19 -3.10 -8.15
CA TYR A 113 3.11 -4.09 -8.05
C TYR A 113 3.61 -5.50 -8.37
N GLN A 114 4.60 -5.95 -7.60
CA GLN A 114 5.17 -7.31 -7.72
C GLN A 114 4.52 -8.32 -6.79
N GLY A 115 3.84 -7.84 -5.73
CA GLY A 115 3.25 -8.70 -4.72
C GLY A 115 4.27 -9.26 -3.71
N TYR A 116 5.53 -8.82 -3.76
CA TYR A 116 6.60 -9.15 -2.81
C TYR A 116 7.60 -8.00 -2.70
N LEU A 117 8.42 -8.00 -1.65
CA LEU A 117 9.46 -6.97 -1.48
C LEU A 117 10.50 -7.07 -2.61
N ASN A 118 10.65 -6.00 -3.38
CA ASN A 118 11.63 -5.93 -4.46
C ASN A 118 13.08 -5.83 -3.93
N ARG A 119 14.07 -5.77 -4.83
CA ARG A 119 15.49 -5.69 -4.48
C ARG A 119 16.02 -4.24 -4.41
N ASN A 120 15.16 -3.24 -4.62
CA ASN A 120 15.50 -1.82 -4.51
C ASN A 120 15.14 -1.25 -3.13
N CYS A 121 14.73 -2.11 -2.19
CA CYS A 121 14.49 -1.77 -0.79
C CYS A 121 15.24 -2.73 0.14
N VAL A 122 15.56 -2.24 1.33
CA VAL A 122 16.09 -3.05 2.44
C VAL A 122 15.11 -3.04 3.60
N THR A 123 15.11 -4.11 4.38
CA THR A 123 14.32 -4.22 5.61
C THR A 123 15.10 -3.70 6.82
N ILE A 124 14.37 -3.37 7.91
CA ILE A 124 14.99 -3.08 9.22
C ILE A 124 15.94 -4.21 9.63
N ALA A 125 15.55 -5.46 9.40
CA ALA A 125 16.37 -6.62 9.76
C ALA A 125 17.67 -6.68 8.96
N GLU A 126 17.61 -6.45 7.64
CA GLU A 126 18.81 -6.41 6.80
C GLU A 126 19.80 -5.33 7.29
N VAL A 127 19.30 -4.11 7.54
CA VAL A 127 20.16 -3.01 8.01
C VAL A 127 20.73 -3.29 9.40
N LEU A 128 19.94 -3.75 10.34
CA LEU A 128 20.39 -3.99 11.71
C LEU A 128 21.37 -5.16 11.78
N LYS A 129 21.18 -6.21 11.00
CA LYS A 129 22.10 -7.35 10.91
C LYS A 129 23.50 -6.90 10.47
N GLU A 130 23.60 -6.07 9.42
CA GLU A 130 24.87 -5.48 8.98
C GLU A 130 25.51 -4.56 10.04
N ASN A 131 24.69 -4.04 10.97
CA ASN A 131 25.14 -3.19 12.07
C ASN A 131 25.38 -3.95 13.39
N GLY A 132 25.46 -5.29 13.33
CA GLY A 132 25.85 -6.14 14.45
C GLY A 132 24.74 -6.50 15.43
N TYR A 133 23.48 -6.45 14.99
CA TYR A 133 22.33 -6.95 15.73
C TYR A 133 22.06 -8.43 15.38
N HIS A 134 21.55 -9.18 16.35
CA HIS A 134 20.78 -10.36 16.07
C HIS A 134 19.36 -9.98 15.61
N THR A 135 18.78 -10.74 14.71
CA THR A 135 17.50 -10.37 14.08
C THR A 135 16.54 -11.54 14.09
N TYR A 136 15.43 -11.40 14.79
CA TYR A 136 14.47 -12.45 15.04
C TYR A 136 13.08 -12.02 14.61
N MET A 137 12.33 -12.95 14.02
CA MET A 137 10.93 -12.74 13.67
C MET A 137 10.08 -13.91 14.12
N ALA A 138 8.91 -13.61 14.71
CA ALA A 138 7.84 -14.58 14.90
C ALA A 138 6.50 -13.98 14.47
N GLY A 139 5.67 -14.80 13.79
CA GLY A 139 4.33 -14.42 13.36
C GLY A 139 4.12 -14.29 11.86
N LYS A 140 3.28 -13.37 11.44
CA LYS A 140 2.85 -13.16 10.05
C LYS A 140 3.86 -12.33 9.25
N TRP A 141 4.35 -12.91 8.13
CA TRP A 141 5.23 -12.22 7.18
C TRP A 141 4.46 -11.37 6.17
N HIS A 142 3.71 -11.99 5.27
CA HIS A 142 2.86 -11.37 4.25
C HIS A 142 3.56 -10.35 3.34
N LEU A 143 4.83 -10.63 2.96
CA LEU A 143 5.67 -9.76 2.10
C LEU A 143 6.31 -10.54 0.93
N GLY A 144 5.71 -11.66 0.54
CA GLY A 144 6.14 -12.59 -0.50
C GLY A 144 6.27 -14.00 0.04
N MET A 145 5.79 -14.99 -0.73
CA MET A 145 5.77 -16.38 -0.28
C MET A 145 6.16 -17.40 -1.36
N HIS A 146 5.92 -17.10 -2.64
CA HIS A 146 6.25 -18.01 -3.72
C HIS A 146 7.73 -17.88 -4.10
N GLY A 147 8.53 -18.80 -3.57
CA GLY A 147 9.99 -18.80 -3.67
C GLY A 147 10.67 -18.36 -2.37
N GLN A 148 11.58 -19.21 -1.91
CA GLN A 148 12.29 -19.06 -0.64
C GLN A 148 13.09 -17.75 -0.56
N GLU A 149 13.54 -17.22 -1.70
CA GLU A 149 14.28 -15.96 -1.81
C GLU A 149 13.51 -14.72 -1.32
N LYS A 150 12.20 -14.86 -1.09
CA LYS A 150 11.30 -13.81 -0.59
C LYS A 150 11.00 -13.94 0.91
N TRP A 151 11.45 -15.03 1.55
CA TRP A 151 11.11 -15.37 2.92
C TRP A 151 11.93 -14.57 3.95
N PRO A 152 11.54 -14.57 5.23
CA PRO A 152 12.16 -13.73 6.26
C PRO A 152 13.69 -13.88 6.38
N LEU A 153 14.23 -15.11 6.31
CA LEU A 153 15.66 -15.31 6.45
C LEU A 153 16.46 -14.65 5.31
N GLN A 154 15.92 -14.65 4.09
CA GLN A 154 16.52 -14.00 2.93
C GLN A 154 16.28 -12.48 2.89
N ARG A 155 15.50 -11.99 3.85
CA ARG A 155 15.21 -10.57 4.06
C ARG A 155 15.74 -10.09 5.43
N GLY A 156 16.84 -10.69 5.88
CA GLY A 156 17.68 -10.21 6.98
C GLY A 156 17.44 -10.82 8.35
N PHE A 157 16.40 -11.63 8.55
CA PHE A 157 16.20 -12.33 9.82
C PHE A 157 17.11 -13.57 9.94
N GLU A 158 17.59 -13.83 11.14
CA GLU A 158 18.40 -15.02 11.45
C GLU A 158 17.54 -16.22 11.83
N ARG A 159 16.42 -15.95 12.48
CA ARG A 159 15.43 -16.96 12.86
C ARG A 159 14.03 -16.47 12.53
N PHE A 160 13.20 -17.40 12.14
CA PHE A 160 11.78 -17.14 11.83
C PHE A 160 10.91 -18.31 12.31
N TYR A 161 9.78 -17.99 12.93
CA TYR A 161 8.68 -18.93 13.16
C TYR A 161 7.35 -18.25 12.90
N GLY A 162 6.55 -18.78 11.97
CA GLY A 162 5.26 -18.15 11.69
C GLY A 162 4.61 -18.59 10.39
N ILE A 163 3.78 -17.70 9.86
CA ILE A 163 3.05 -17.89 8.60
C ILE A 163 3.57 -16.93 7.53
N LEU A 164 3.76 -17.45 6.31
CA LEU A 164 4.16 -16.61 5.16
C LEU A 164 2.95 -15.89 4.54
N ALA A 165 1.77 -16.50 4.63
CA ALA A 165 0.53 -16.02 4.04
C ALA A 165 -0.13 -14.88 4.83
N GLY A 166 -1.19 -14.29 4.24
CA GLY A 166 -1.92 -13.16 4.80
C GLY A 166 -2.88 -13.49 5.96
N ALA A 167 -3.28 -14.75 6.15
CA ALA A 167 -4.13 -15.21 7.23
C ALA A 167 -3.97 -16.71 7.44
N ALA A 168 -4.27 -17.19 8.63
CA ALA A 168 -4.26 -18.61 8.96
C ALA A 168 -5.20 -18.90 10.15
N SER A 169 -5.58 -20.15 10.32
CA SER A 169 -6.23 -20.63 11.55
C SER A 169 -5.32 -20.39 12.76
N TYR A 170 -5.90 -19.96 13.89
CA TYR A 170 -5.17 -19.83 15.16
C TYR A 170 -4.92 -21.18 15.81
N LEU A 171 -5.82 -22.12 15.58
CA LEU A 171 -5.85 -23.41 16.27
C LEU A 171 -5.13 -24.50 15.47
N ARG A 172 -5.15 -24.39 14.11
CA ARG A 172 -4.56 -25.38 13.22
C ARG A 172 -4.16 -24.75 11.90
N PRO A 173 -3.07 -23.96 11.85
CA PRO A 173 -2.54 -23.49 10.58
C PRO A 173 -2.01 -24.67 9.77
N GLU A 174 -2.44 -24.82 8.49
CA GLU A 174 -2.06 -25.94 7.63
C GLU A 174 -2.05 -25.57 6.14
N GLY A 175 -1.45 -26.44 5.33
CA GLY A 175 -1.37 -26.26 3.88
C GLY A 175 -0.60 -25.00 3.48
N GLY A 176 -1.05 -24.29 2.46
CA GLY A 176 -0.43 -23.02 2.03
C GLY A 176 -0.50 -21.88 3.06
N ARG A 177 -1.33 -22.03 4.11
CA ARG A 177 -1.45 -21.13 5.26
C ARG A 177 -0.86 -21.74 6.53
N GLY A 178 0.01 -22.74 6.37
CA GLY A 178 0.68 -23.44 7.46
C GLY A 178 1.86 -22.67 8.04
N LEU A 179 2.49 -23.32 9.01
CA LEU A 179 3.64 -22.80 9.72
C LEU A 179 4.94 -23.03 8.96
N THR A 180 5.88 -22.14 9.17
CA THR A 180 7.25 -22.25 8.68
C THR A 180 8.20 -21.93 9.84
N LEU A 181 9.21 -22.79 10.05
CA LEU A 181 10.34 -22.55 10.94
C LEU A 181 11.58 -22.32 10.08
N ASP A 182 12.15 -21.14 10.19
CA ASP A 182 13.28 -20.68 9.38
C ASP A 182 12.93 -20.78 7.88
N ASN A 183 13.40 -21.79 7.18
CA ASN A 183 13.13 -22.05 5.76
C ASN A 183 12.39 -23.40 5.50
N GLU A 184 11.81 -23.98 6.55
CA GLU A 184 11.15 -25.29 6.46
C GLU A 184 9.67 -25.19 6.81
N HIS A 185 8.81 -25.67 5.91
CA HIS A 185 7.38 -25.80 6.20
C HIS A 185 7.15 -26.90 7.23
N LEU A 186 6.34 -26.57 8.23
CA LEU A 186 5.99 -27.50 9.29
C LEU A 186 4.65 -28.21 9.00
N PRO A 187 4.45 -29.42 9.51
CA PRO A 187 3.13 -30.04 9.52
C PRO A 187 2.15 -29.23 10.38
N ALA A 188 0.86 -29.47 10.21
CA ALA A 188 -0.16 -28.89 11.09
C ALA A 188 0.12 -29.26 12.54
N PRO A 189 0.05 -28.30 13.46
CA PRO A 189 0.36 -28.54 14.87
C PRO A 189 -0.69 -29.45 15.52
N GLU A 190 -0.25 -30.21 16.53
CA GLU A 190 -1.15 -30.98 17.37
C GLU A 190 -1.87 -30.07 18.40
N SER A 191 -3.09 -30.46 18.77
CA SER A 191 -3.86 -29.75 19.83
C SER A 191 -3.37 -30.17 21.22
N PRO A 192 -3.29 -29.25 22.20
CA PRO A 192 -3.69 -27.86 22.13
C PRO A 192 -2.63 -26.95 21.49
N TYR A 193 -3.02 -26.10 20.56
CA TYR A 193 -2.16 -25.11 19.91
C TYR A 193 -2.90 -23.78 19.73
N TYR A 194 -2.19 -22.66 19.86
CA TYR A 194 -2.71 -21.32 19.59
C TYR A 194 -1.59 -20.42 19.04
N THR A 195 -1.77 -19.87 17.82
CA THR A 195 -0.70 -19.13 17.12
C THR A 195 -0.13 -17.98 17.95
N THR A 196 -0.96 -17.17 18.62
CA THR A 196 -0.51 -16.02 19.40
C THR A 196 0.47 -16.40 20.50
N ASP A 197 0.21 -17.50 21.20
CA ASP A 197 1.12 -18.02 22.23
C ASP A 197 2.39 -18.60 21.59
N ALA A 198 2.23 -19.43 20.58
CA ALA A 198 3.36 -20.10 19.92
C ALA A 198 4.35 -19.09 19.29
N PHE A 199 3.85 -18.02 18.68
CA PHE A 199 4.70 -16.96 18.15
C PHE A 199 5.53 -16.29 19.24
N THR A 200 4.91 -16.01 20.39
CA THR A 200 5.60 -15.42 21.54
C THR A 200 6.61 -16.37 22.14
N ASP A 201 6.26 -17.64 22.30
CA ASP A 201 7.14 -18.66 22.88
C ASP A 201 8.39 -18.86 22.01
N HIS A 202 8.24 -18.96 20.68
CA HIS A 202 9.37 -19.02 19.75
C HIS A 202 10.19 -17.72 19.75
N ALA A 203 9.54 -16.54 19.81
CA ALA A 203 10.25 -15.27 19.90
C ALA A 203 11.14 -15.23 21.14
N LEU A 204 10.63 -15.64 22.31
CA LEU A 204 11.37 -15.73 23.57
C LEU A 204 12.45 -16.81 23.52
N GLN A 205 12.20 -17.93 22.86
CA GLN A 205 13.17 -18.97 22.63
C GLN A 205 14.37 -18.44 21.82
N PHE A 206 14.11 -17.76 20.69
CA PHE A 206 15.18 -17.21 19.83
C PHE A 206 16.07 -16.21 20.57
N VAL A 207 15.44 -15.28 21.32
CA VAL A 207 16.19 -14.33 22.16
C VAL A 207 16.95 -15.05 23.27
N GLY A 208 16.37 -16.07 23.88
CA GLY A 208 16.99 -16.84 24.97
C GLY A 208 18.14 -17.77 24.52
N GLU A 209 18.18 -18.17 23.27
CA GLU A 209 19.24 -18.98 22.66
C GLU A 209 20.51 -18.17 22.32
N GLN A 210 20.42 -16.83 22.34
CA GLN A 210 21.55 -15.95 22.07
C GLN A 210 22.68 -16.17 23.08
N LYS A 211 23.91 -16.32 22.59
CA LYS A 211 25.08 -16.67 23.42
C LYS A 211 26.07 -15.53 23.65
N ASP A 212 25.85 -14.39 22.99
CA ASP A 212 26.67 -13.18 23.11
C ASP A 212 25.84 -12.00 23.61
N ASP A 213 26.49 -10.88 23.94
CA ASP A 213 25.84 -9.68 24.48
C ASP A 213 25.45 -8.66 23.38
N LYS A 214 25.39 -9.08 22.13
CA LYS A 214 24.96 -8.17 21.06
C LYS A 214 23.50 -7.78 21.26
N PRO A 215 23.11 -6.57 20.85
CA PRO A 215 21.71 -6.18 20.86
C PRO A 215 20.91 -6.99 19.83
N PHE A 216 19.60 -7.10 20.03
CA PHE A 216 18.72 -7.79 19.12
C PHE A 216 17.60 -6.89 18.58
N PHE A 217 17.13 -7.24 17.40
CA PHE A 217 15.89 -6.79 16.82
C PHE A 217 14.88 -7.95 16.81
N LEU A 218 13.76 -7.76 17.50
CA LEU A 218 12.65 -8.70 17.50
C LEU A 218 11.43 -8.07 16.82
N TYR A 219 10.98 -8.69 15.72
CA TYR A 219 9.71 -8.38 15.07
C TYR A 219 8.68 -9.47 15.42
N LEU A 220 7.79 -9.17 16.37
CA LEU A 220 6.71 -10.07 16.78
C LEU A 220 5.41 -9.57 16.15
N ALA A 221 5.06 -10.18 15.02
CA ALA A 221 3.97 -9.79 14.15
C ALA A 221 2.79 -10.75 14.29
N PHE A 222 1.90 -10.47 15.25
CA PHE A 222 0.73 -11.30 15.48
C PHE A 222 -0.21 -11.31 14.25
N ASN A 223 -0.86 -12.45 14.01
CA ASN A 223 -2.00 -12.53 13.10
C ASN A 223 -3.31 -12.13 13.80
N ALA A 224 -3.30 -11.93 15.11
CA ALA A 224 -4.41 -11.47 15.93
C ALA A 224 -4.55 -9.92 15.83
N PRO A 225 -5.81 -9.43 15.88
CA PRO A 225 -7.09 -10.12 15.94
C PRO A 225 -7.78 -10.35 14.58
N HIS A 226 -7.03 -10.49 13.48
CA HIS A 226 -7.58 -10.77 12.15
C HIS A 226 -8.46 -12.03 12.15
N TRP A 227 -9.49 -12.10 11.31
CA TRP A 227 -10.26 -13.34 11.15
C TRP A 227 -9.38 -14.51 10.67
N PRO A 228 -9.75 -15.78 10.94
CA PRO A 228 -11.00 -16.28 11.51
C PRO A 228 -11.16 -15.98 13.01
N LEU A 229 -12.40 -15.86 13.46
CA LEU A 229 -12.72 -15.71 14.86
C LEU A 229 -12.45 -17.04 15.60
N GLN A 230 -11.31 -17.11 16.27
CA GLN A 230 -10.86 -18.26 17.04
C GLN A 230 -10.10 -17.76 18.27
N ALA A 231 -10.55 -18.12 19.46
CA ALA A 231 -9.95 -17.73 20.74
C ALA A 231 -10.14 -18.83 21.80
N LYS A 232 -9.40 -18.71 22.90
CA LYS A 232 -9.52 -19.61 24.05
C LYS A 232 -10.86 -19.37 24.75
N GLU A 233 -11.55 -20.43 25.06
CA GLU A 233 -12.91 -20.36 25.66
C GLU A 233 -12.93 -19.56 26.96
N GLU A 234 -11.92 -19.76 27.82
CA GLU A 234 -11.79 -19.02 29.08
C GLU A 234 -11.66 -17.51 28.89
N ASP A 235 -11.12 -17.07 27.77
CA ASP A 235 -11.02 -15.65 27.44
C ASP A 235 -12.32 -15.11 26.82
N ILE A 236 -13.01 -15.90 25.98
CA ILE A 236 -14.30 -15.51 25.39
C ILE A 236 -15.35 -15.25 26.51
N GLN A 237 -15.39 -16.13 27.53
CA GLN A 237 -16.34 -16.00 28.63
C GLN A 237 -16.21 -14.69 29.41
N LYS A 238 -15.01 -14.07 29.44
CA LYS A 238 -14.78 -12.76 30.09
C LYS A 238 -15.59 -11.64 29.44
N PHE A 239 -15.92 -11.76 28.14
CA PHE A 239 -16.49 -10.67 27.34
C PHE A 239 -17.94 -10.90 26.88
N THR A 240 -18.40 -12.14 26.79
CA THR A 240 -19.72 -12.47 26.20
C THR A 240 -20.87 -11.71 26.88
N LYS A 241 -20.94 -11.72 28.22
CA LYS A 241 -22.00 -11.02 28.97
C LYS A 241 -21.93 -9.50 28.77
N LEU A 242 -20.73 -8.95 28.66
CA LEU A 242 -20.50 -7.52 28.47
C LEU A 242 -21.12 -7.04 27.16
N TYR A 243 -20.74 -7.66 26.04
CA TYR A 243 -21.22 -7.25 24.72
C TYR A 243 -22.69 -7.53 24.50
N ARG A 244 -23.20 -8.66 25.06
CA ARG A 244 -24.63 -8.98 25.00
C ARG A 244 -25.51 -7.96 25.72
N SER A 245 -25.04 -7.47 26.87
CA SER A 245 -25.81 -6.53 27.71
C SER A 245 -25.72 -5.08 27.23
N LYS A 246 -24.65 -4.71 26.49
CA LYS A 246 -24.41 -3.31 26.09
C LYS A 246 -24.68 -3.05 24.62
N GLY A 247 -24.35 -3.99 23.75
CA GLY A 247 -24.37 -3.77 22.32
C GLY A 247 -23.37 -2.71 21.85
N TRP A 248 -23.29 -2.51 20.52
CA TRP A 248 -22.33 -1.58 19.94
C TRP A 248 -22.62 -0.10 20.23
N ASP A 249 -23.89 0.32 20.31
CA ASP A 249 -24.22 1.73 20.53
C ASP A 249 -23.69 2.23 21.87
N LYS A 250 -23.93 1.45 22.95
CA LYS A 250 -23.45 1.79 24.28
C LYS A 250 -21.94 1.66 24.40
N ILE A 251 -21.34 0.62 23.80
CA ILE A 251 -19.89 0.43 23.77
C ILE A 251 -19.21 1.62 23.06
N ARG A 252 -19.69 2.06 21.90
CA ARG A 252 -19.19 3.24 21.18
C ARG A 252 -19.23 4.49 22.05
N GLN A 253 -20.37 4.73 22.69
CA GLN A 253 -20.53 5.91 23.55
C GLN A 253 -19.59 5.87 24.75
N GLU A 254 -19.41 4.70 25.39
CA GLU A 254 -18.51 4.54 26.51
C GLU A 254 -17.03 4.71 26.09
N ARG A 255 -16.62 4.13 24.95
CA ARG A 255 -15.28 4.34 24.37
C ARG A 255 -15.02 5.82 24.12
N TYR A 256 -15.92 6.48 23.43
CA TYR A 256 -15.83 7.90 23.12
C TYR A 256 -15.66 8.78 24.37
N ASN A 257 -16.46 8.52 25.41
CA ASN A 257 -16.39 9.28 26.66
C ASN A 257 -15.02 9.05 27.38
N ARG A 258 -14.50 7.82 27.35
CA ARG A 258 -13.17 7.52 27.92
C ARG A 258 -12.05 8.17 27.11
N MET A 259 -12.12 8.16 25.77
CA MET A 259 -11.14 8.79 24.89
C MET A 259 -11.04 10.29 25.13
N GLN A 260 -12.19 10.98 25.29
CA GLN A 260 -12.23 12.41 25.63
C GLN A 260 -11.63 12.67 27.03
N LYS A 261 -11.97 11.84 28.02
CA LYS A 261 -11.42 11.96 29.39
C LYS A 261 -9.91 11.77 29.41
N MET A 262 -9.37 10.89 28.55
CA MET A 262 -7.94 10.61 28.43
C MET A 262 -7.20 11.64 27.55
N GLY A 263 -7.89 12.52 26.84
CA GLY A 263 -7.31 13.46 25.88
C GLY A 263 -6.84 12.81 24.57
N ILE A 264 -7.27 11.57 24.29
CA ILE A 264 -6.96 10.88 23.03
C ILE A 264 -7.64 11.55 21.84
N ILE A 265 -8.84 12.09 22.06
CA ILE A 265 -9.57 12.92 21.11
C ILE A 265 -9.99 14.22 21.80
N ASP A 266 -10.05 15.28 21.00
CA ASP A 266 -10.53 16.59 21.48
C ASP A 266 -12.04 16.55 21.79
N LYS A 267 -12.47 17.40 22.71
CA LYS A 267 -13.89 17.49 23.12
C LYS A 267 -14.84 17.84 21.98
N ASN A 268 -14.34 18.49 20.93
CA ASN A 268 -15.12 18.92 19.78
C ASN A 268 -15.22 17.85 18.67
N VAL A 269 -14.47 16.77 18.77
CA VAL A 269 -14.58 15.65 17.81
C VAL A 269 -15.91 14.95 18.05
N GLY A 270 -16.77 14.93 17.05
CA GLY A 270 -18.03 14.19 17.07
C GLY A 270 -17.86 12.71 16.72
N PHE A 271 -18.99 12.01 16.55
CA PHE A 271 -18.98 10.69 15.91
C PHE A 271 -19.01 10.81 14.38
N ALA A 272 -18.32 9.93 13.69
CA ALA A 272 -18.57 9.67 12.29
C ALA A 272 -19.99 9.13 12.05
N GLU A 273 -20.47 9.24 10.82
CA GLU A 273 -21.75 8.69 10.41
C GLU A 273 -21.83 7.19 10.71
N TRP A 274 -22.97 6.76 11.24
CA TRP A 274 -23.24 5.36 11.54
C TRP A 274 -23.94 4.67 10.37
N GLU A 275 -23.37 3.58 9.90
CA GLU A 275 -23.81 2.91 8.66
C GLU A 275 -24.56 1.60 8.91
N ASN A 276 -24.94 1.33 10.17
CA ASN A 276 -25.54 0.06 10.57
C ASN A 276 -26.84 0.29 11.34
N ARG A 277 -27.61 -0.76 11.54
CA ARG A 277 -28.77 -0.71 12.45
C ARG A 277 -28.33 -0.40 13.89
N SER A 278 -29.21 0.19 14.68
CA SER A 278 -29.00 0.26 16.13
C SER A 278 -29.09 -1.14 16.75
N TRP A 279 -28.44 -1.33 17.91
CA TRP A 279 -28.47 -2.63 18.59
C TRP A 279 -29.89 -3.09 18.91
N ASP A 280 -30.78 -2.15 19.26
CA ASP A 280 -32.15 -2.45 19.66
C ASP A 280 -33.03 -2.95 18.50
N GLU A 281 -32.66 -2.65 17.27
CA GLU A 281 -33.34 -3.13 16.06
C GLU A 281 -33.03 -4.59 15.71
N LEU A 282 -32.04 -5.20 16.38
CA LEU A 282 -31.69 -6.59 16.16
C LEU A 282 -32.65 -7.54 16.89
N THR A 283 -32.90 -8.70 16.30
CA THR A 283 -33.54 -9.82 16.97
C THR A 283 -32.65 -10.37 18.09
N GLU A 284 -33.25 -11.06 19.06
CA GLU A 284 -32.49 -11.65 20.18
C GLU A 284 -31.40 -12.62 19.69
N LYS A 285 -31.69 -13.40 18.63
CA LYS A 285 -30.73 -14.28 18.01
C LYS A 285 -29.55 -13.52 17.41
N GLU A 286 -29.82 -12.45 16.64
CA GLU A 286 -28.77 -11.60 16.07
C GLU A 286 -27.91 -10.95 17.15
N LYS A 287 -28.52 -10.51 18.25
CA LYS A 287 -27.81 -9.95 19.41
C LYS A 287 -26.88 -10.99 20.06
N ASP A 288 -27.36 -12.22 20.26
CA ASP A 288 -26.58 -13.31 20.84
C ASP A 288 -25.38 -13.66 19.94
N GLU A 289 -25.61 -13.88 18.64
CA GLU A 289 -24.57 -14.24 17.69
C GLU A 289 -23.53 -13.10 17.51
N SER A 290 -24.02 -11.86 17.38
CA SER A 290 -23.15 -10.69 17.19
C SER A 290 -22.31 -10.38 18.43
N ALA A 291 -22.90 -10.49 19.63
CA ALA A 291 -22.17 -10.32 20.89
C ALA A 291 -21.09 -11.39 21.07
N TYR A 292 -21.39 -12.64 20.71
CA TYR A 292 -20.41 -13.72 20.78
C TYR A 292 -19.25 -13.50 19.81
N ARG A 293 -19.51 -13.07 18.58
CA ARG A 293 -18.46 -12.72 17.60
C ARG A 293 -17.52 -11.64 18.15
N MET A 294 -18.06 -10.58 18.76
CA MET A 294 -17.25 -9.53 19.36
C MET A 294 -16.50 -10.03 20.59
N ALA A 295 -17.09 -10.95 21.38
CA ALA A 295 -16.39 -11.55 22.51
C ALA A 295 -15.17 -12.37 22.10
N VAL A 296 -15.27 -13.11 20.98
CA VAL A 296 -14.13 -13.86 20.41
C VAL A 296 -13.04 -12.90 19.94
N TYR A 297 -13.40 -11.83 19.23
CA TYR A 297 -12.45 -10.78 18.82
C TYR A 297 -11.76 -10.14 20.03
N ALA A 298 -12.52 -9.77 21.06
CA ALA A 298 -11.96 -9.20 22.30
C ALA A 298 -11.03 -10.16 23.02
N ALA A 299 -11.33 -11.46 22.99
CA ALA A 299 -10.48 -12.51 23.53
C ALA A 299 -9.16 -12.63 22.76
N GLN A 300 -9.19 -12.47 21.42
CA GLN A 300 -7.96 -12.43 20.60
C GLN A 300 -7.07 -11.22 20.98
N VAL A 301 -7.66 -10.03 21.16
CA VAL A 301 -6.93 -8.83 21.60
C VAL A 301 -6.38 -9.00 23.01
N HIS A 302 -7.17 -9.57 23.93
CA HIS A 302 -6.75 -9.87 25.31
C HIS A 302 -5.57 -10.85 25.34
N CYS A 303 -5.59 -11.87 24.49
CA CYS A 303 -4.48 -12.82 24.35
C CYS A 303 -3.20 -12.15 23.82
N VAL A 304 -3.32 -11.18 22.90
CA VAL A 304 -2.16 -10.37 22.46
C VAL A 304 -1.57 -9.61 23.66
N ASP A 305 -2.39 -8.93 24.45
CA ASP A 305 -1.94 -8.20 25.65
C ASP A 305 -1.17 -9.10 26.62
N TYR A 306 -1.72 -10.30 26.89
CA TYR A 306 -1.07 -11.29 27.75
C TYR A 306 0.33 -11.67 27.21
N ASN A 307 0.45 -11.89 25.91
CA ASN A 307 1.70 -12.26 25.26
C ASN A 307 2.71 -11.12 25.17
N VAL A 308 2.26 -9.87 24.97
CA VAL A 308 3.11 -8.68 25.14
C VAL A 308 3.66 -8.61 26.57
N GLY A 309 2.83 -8.91 27.57
CA GLY A 309 3.24 -9.03 28.97
C GLY A 309 4.37 -10.03 29.18
N LYS A 310 4.30 -11.23 28.58
CA LYS A 310 5.36 -12.26 28.65
C LYS A 310 6.72 -11.71 28.16
N VAL A 311 6.72 -10.99 27.03
CA VAL A 311 7.96 -10.39 26.49
C VAL A 311 8.49 -9.29 27.41
N ILE A 312 7.62 -8.40 27.91
CA ILE A 312 8.05 -7.34 28.86
C ILE A 312 8.61 -7.94 30.14
N ASP A 313 8.00 -8.98 30.68
CA ASP A 313 8.47 -9.65 31.90
C ASP A 313 9.79 -10.40 31.66
N TYR A 314 10.01 -10.99 30.48
CA TYR A 314 11.30 -11.53 30.08
C TYR A 314 12.39 -10.46 30.08
N LEU A 315 12.13 -9.30 29.42
CA LEU A 315 13.06 -8.19 29.36
C LEU A 315 13.39 -7.60 30.76
N LYS A 316 12.40 -7.57 31.68
CA LYS A 316 12.63 -7.18 33.08
C LYS A 316 13.51 -8.19 33.80
N LYS A 317 13.21 -9.48 33.68
CA LYS A 317 13.95 -10.58 34.31
C LYS A 317 15.41 -10.60 33.88
N THR A 318 15.67 -10.31 32.59
CA THR A 318 17.03 -10.25 32.01
C THR A 318 17.68 -8.88 32.14
N LYS A 319 17.02 -7.89 32.80
CA LYS A 319 17.51 -6.52 33.00
C LYS A 319 17.75 -5.74 31.70
N GLN A 320 17.06 -6.10 30.62
CA GLN A 320 17.19 -5.48 29.30
C GLN A 320 16.12 -4.42 29.01
N LEU A 321 15.01 -4.38 29.80
CA LEU A 321 13.84 -3.53 29.52
C LEU A 321 14.20 -2.04 29.39
N ASP A 322 15.06 -1.52 30.27
CA ASP A 322 15.37 -0.08 30.30
C ASP A 322 16.11 0.40 29.05
N ASN A 323 16.94 -0.48 28.44
CA ASN A 323 17.63 -0.19 27.18
C ASN A 323 17.01 -0.94 25.98
N THR A 324 15.71 -1.09 25.96
CA THR A 324 14.94 -1.63 24.82
C THR A 324 13.98 -0.59 24.31
N LEU A 325 14.08 -0.27 23.01
CA LEU A 325 13.05 0.46 22.28
C LEU A 325 11.92 -0.50 21.96
N ILE A 326 10.72 -0.21 22.47
CA ILE A 326 9.50 -1.01 22.24
C ILE A 326 8.49 -0.16 21.46
N LEU A 327 8.03 -0.68 20.34
CA LEU A 327 6.93 -0.12 19.55
C LEU A 327 5.78 -1.13 19.52
N PHE A 328 4.57 -0.67 19.86
CA PHE A 328 3.34 -1.45 19.70
C PHE A 328 2.39 -0.69 18.76
N LEU A 329 1.98 -1.31 17.67
CA LEU A 329 1.11 -0.69 16.67
C LEU A 329 0.26 -1.72 15.92
N ALA A 330 -0.80 -1.25 15.24
CA ALA A 330 -1.59 -2.05 14.30
C ALA A 330 -1.25 -1.69 12.85
N ASP A 331 -1.39 -2.64 11.93
CA ASP A 331 -1.05 -2.47 10.51
C ASP A 331 -2.13 -1.71 9.72
N ASN A 332 -3.38 -1.78 10.11
CA ASN A 332 -4.51 -1.01 9.59
C ASN A 332 -5.63 -0.94 10.63
N GLY A 333 -6.64 -0.15 10.36
CA GLY A 333 -7.84 -0.11 11.19
C GLY A 333 -8.64 -1.40 11.17
N ALA A 334 -9.63 -1.52 12.04
CA ALA A 334 -10.49 -2.67 12.19
C ALA A 334 -11.09 -3.16 10.86
N CYS A 335 -11.29 -4.47 10.73
CA CYS A 335 -11.68 -5.11 9.48
C CYS A 335 -13.19 -5.38 9.41
N ALA A 336 -13.85 -4.86 8.38
CA ALA A 336 -15.28 -5.08 8.14
C ALA A 336 -15.56 -6.20 7.13
N GLU A 337 -14.52 -6.86 6.57
CA GLU A 337 -14.71 -7.89 5.55
C GLU A 337 -15.56 -9.07 6.07
N PRO A 338 -16.48 -9.61 5.26
CA PRO A 338 -16.78 -9.26 3.87
C PRO A 338 -17.83 -8.13 3.72
N TYR A 339 -17.82 -7.13 4.58
CA TYR A 339 -18.68 -5.94 4.60
C TYR A 339 -20.14 -6.20 4.97
N LEU A 340 -20.46 -7.37 5.50
CA LEU A 340 -21.76 -7.69 6.07
C LEU A 340 -21.86 -7.06 7.47
N GLU A 341 -23.04 -6.54 7.80
CA GLU A 341 -23.29 -5.86 9.07
C GLU A 341 -22.95 -6.73 10.29
N LEU A 342 -23.42 -7.97 10.30
CA LEU A 342 -23.24 -8.91 11.41
C LEU A 342 -22.06 -9.89 11.24
N GLY A 343 -21.26 -9.71 10.19
CA GLY A 343 -20.09 -10.53 9.90
C GLY A 343 -20.32 -11.66 8.91
N GLY A 344 -19.23 -12.22 8.44
CA GLY A 344 -19.19 -13.34 7.50
C GLY A 344 -18.98 -14.69 8.21
N GLY A 345 -19.07 -15.77 7.45
CA GLY A 345 -18.96 -17.13 7.94
C GLY A 345 -20.16 -17.55 8.81
N LYS A 346 -20.26 -18.84 9.11
CA LYS A 346 -21.34 -19.35 9.96
C LYS A 346 -20.95 -19.27 11.43
N GLN A 347 -21.95 -19.24 12.32
CA GLN A 347 -21.75 -19.21 13.76
C GLN A 347 -21.06 -20.48 14.28
N GLU A 348 -21.40 -21.64 13.73
CA GLU A 348 -20.79 -22.94 14.06
C GLU A 348 -19.33 -23.09 13.61
N ASP A 349 -18.86 -22.20 12.73
CA ASP A 349 -17.47 -22.20 12.25
C ASP A 349 -16.51 -21.44 13.20
N ILE A 350 -17.05 -20.69 14.17
CA ILE A 350 -16.24 -20.02 15.17
C ILE A 350 -15.60 -21.08 16.06
N ASN A 351 -14.30 -20.93 16.34
CA ASN A 351 -13.47 -21.91 17.07
C ASN A 351 -13.36 -23.31 16.41
N ASN A 352 -13.78 -23.46 15.15
CA ASN A 352 -13.58 -24.67 14.40
C ASN A 352 -12.19 -24.68 13.76
N PRO A 353 -11.27 -25.59 14.16
CA PRO A 353 -9.92 -25.66 13.58
C PRO A 353 -9.90 -25.96 12.08
N ALA A 354 -10.91 -26.67 11.58
CA ALA A 354 -11.04 -27.04 10.17
C ALA A 354 -11.86 -26.01 9.34
N CYS A 355 -12.16 -24.83 9.93
CA CYS A 355 -13.02 -23.85 9.28
C CYS A 355 -12.37 -23.24 8.03
N ASN A 356 -13.05 -23.36 6.90
CA ASN A 356 -12.67 -22.72 5.62
C ASN A 356 -13.49 -21.46 5.31
N ASN A 357 -14.50 -21.10 6.14
CA ASN A 357 -15.44 -20.01 5.88
C ASN A 357 -15.05 -18.67 6.52
N MET A 358 -13.91 -18.59 7.15
CA MET A 358 -13.31 -17.38 7.75
C MET A 358 -14.32 -16.50 8.49
N PRO A 359 -14.91 -16.95 9.62
CA PRO A 359 -15.90 -16.18 10.39
C PRO A 359 -15.29 -14.86 10.88
N SER A 360 -16.08 -13.78 10.74
CA SER A 360 -15.69 -12.40 11.12
C SER A 360 -16.78 -11.73 11.96
N TYR A 361 -16.45 -10.64 12.64
CA TYR A 361 -17.37 -9.95 13.57
C TYR A 361 -18.26 -8.89 12.92
N GLY A 362 -17.98 -8.54 11.67
CA GLY A 362 -18.85 -7.69 10.86
C GLY A 362 -18.60 -6.20 10.92
N ARG A 363 -19.27 -5.49 10.00
CA ARG A 363 -19.10 -4.06 9.79
C ARG A 363 -19.47 -3.22 11.01
N ALA A 364 -20.54 -3.57 11.71
CA ALA A 364 -20.99 -2.81 12.88
C ALA A 364 -19.94 -2.82 14.01
N TRP A 365 -19.36 -3.97 14.31
CA TRP A 365 -18.28 -4.05 15.30
C TRP A 365 -16.97 -3.45 14.79
N ALA A 366 -16.64 -3.57 13.51
CA ALA A 366 -15.48 -2.91 12.93
C ALA A 366 -15.55 -1.38 13.06
N GLN A 367 -16.70 -0.79 12.78
CA GLN A 367 -16.92 0.64 12.97
C GLN A 367 -16.90 1.02 14.47
N THR A 368 -17.37 0.13 15.36
CA THR A 368 -17.28 0.30 16.82
C THR A 368 -15.81 0.29 17.27
N SER A 369 -15.00 -0.64 16.78
CA SER A 369 -13.57 -0.74 17.05
C SER A 369 -12.77 0.50 16.60
N ASN A 370 -13.23 1.16 15.55
CA ASN A 370 -12.63 2.40 15.04
C ASN A 370 -13.22 3.70 15.64
N THR A 371 -14.04 3.60 16.70
CA THR A 371 -14.61 4.79 17.35
C THR A 371 -13.55 5.87 17.60
N PRO A 372 -13.82 7.15 17.25
CA PRO A 372 -15.05 7.70 16.68
C PRO A 372 -15.03 7.81 15.14
N PHE A 373 -14.02 7.27 14.47
CA PHE A 373 -13.65 7.54 13.09
C PHE A 373 -14.56 6.86 12.06
N ARG A 374 -14.50 7.41 10.85
CA ARG A 374 -15.25 6.95 9.68
C ARG A 374 -14.57 5.76 9.02
N LYS A 375 -15.35 4.77 8.59
CA LYS A 375 -14.90 3.59 7.84
C LYS A 375 -13.93 2.67 8.60
N TYR A 376 -13.17 1.86 7.85
CA TYR A 376 -12.41 0.72 8.33
C TYR A 376 -11.36 0.31 7.29
N LYS A 377 -10.62 -0.76 7.54
CA LYS A 377 -9.62 -1.37 6.65
C LYS A 377 -9.95 -1.22 5.16
N CYS A 378 -8.97 -1.05 4.33
CA CYS A 378 -9.00 -0.77 2.89
C CYS A 378 -9.42 0.65 2.52
N ARG A 379 -9.99 1.45 3.43
CA ARG A 379 -10.44 2.81 3.15
C ARG A 379 -9.43 3.84 3.63
N SER A 380 -9.28 4.94 2.88
CA SER A 380 -8.34 6.03 3.23
C SER A 380 -8.94 7.06 4.22
N TYR A 381 -10.13 6.78 4.76
CA TYR A 381 -10.70 7.54 5.89
C TYR A 381 -9.99 7.21 7.20
N GLU A 382 -10.14 8.07 8.21
CA GLU A 382 -9.43 7.93 9.49
C GLU A 382 -9.58 6.53 10.12
N GLY A 383 -10.75 5.89 10.04
CA GLY A 383 -10.96 4.55 10.58
C GLY A 383 -10.20 3.44 9.85
N GLY A 384 -9.76 3.68 8.62
CA GLY A 384 -8.93 2.72 7.89
C GLY A 384 -7.43 2.92 8.09
N ILE A 385 -6.99 4.17 8.26
CA ILE A 385 -5.55 4.52 8.26
C ILE A 385 -5.00 4.99 9.59
N SER A 386 -5.82 5.43 10.55
CA SER A 386 -5.36 5.88 11.87
C SER A 386 -5.43 4.75 12.88
N THR A 387 -4.31 4.41 13.50
CA THR A 387 -4.19 3.31 14.46
C THR A 387 -3.40 3.71 15.70
N PRO A 388 -3.53 2.96 16.81
CA PRO A 388 -2.68 3.16 17.99
C PRO A 388 -1.20 2.99 17.66
N LEU A 389 -0.36 3.85 18.24
CA LEU A 389 1.07 3.62 18.40
C LEU A 389 1.47 3.94 19.84
N ILE A 390 2.06 2.97 20.53
CA ILE A 390 2.74 3.16 21.80
C ILE A 390 4.25 3.08 21.54
N PHE A 391 4.96 4.14 21.87
CA PHE A 391 6.41 4.22 21.82
C PHE A 391 6.97 4.17 23.25
N SER A 392 7.79 3.21 23.59
CA SER A 392 8.38 3.08 24.92
C SER A 392 9.88 2.83 24.85
N TRP A 393 10.63 3.61 25.60
CA TRP A 393 12.06 3.41 25.82
C TRP A 393 12.49 4.10 27.12
N ASN A 394 12.49 3.36 28.21
CA ASN A 394 12.68 3.90 29.56
C ASN A 394 13.93 4.79 29.69
N LYS A 395 15.06 4.35 29.14
CA LYS A 395 16.34 5.07 29.22
C LYS A 395 16.32 6.43 28.51
N LYS A 396 15.41 6.67 27.56
CA LYS A 396 15.42 7.86 26.67
C LYS A 396 14.26 8.82 26.87
N LEU A 397 13.10 8.37 27.35
CA LEU A 397 11.91 9.20 27.43
C LEU A 397 11.93 10.25 28.55
N GLY A 398 12.68 10.00 29.66
CA GLY A 398 12.80 10.96 30.76
C GLY A 398 11.43 11.41 31.30
N ASN A 399 11.12 12.69 31.23
CA ASN A 399 9.87 13.28 31.68
C ASN A 399 8.69 13.10 30.70
N ARG A 400 8.86 12.37 29.61
CA ARG A 400 7.82 12.12 28.59
C ARG A 400 6.97 10.88 28.87
N HIS A 401 7.27 10.13 29.93
CA HIS A 401 6.50 8.95 30.31
C HIS A 401 5.01 9.29 30.51
N GLY A 402 4.16 8.50 29.88
CA GLY A 402 2.70 8.64 29.93
C GLY A 402 2.10 9.75 29.07
N ASN A 403 2.93 10.54 28.36
CA ASN A 403 2.47 11.66 27.55
C ASN A 403 1.74 11.21 26.28
N LEU A 404 0.96 12.14 25.72
CA LEU A 404 0.39 12.05 24.39
C LEU A 404 1.24 12.82 23.40
N CYS A 405 1.46 12.24 22.22
CA CYS A 405 2.00 12.93 21.06
C CYS A 405 0.88 13.19 20.06
N THR A 406 0.60 14.48 19.79
CA THR A 406 -0.44 14.92 18.86
C THR A 406 0.09 15.21 17.46
N ILE A 407 1.41 15.22 17.29
CA ILE A 407 2.06 15.41 15.99
C ILE A 407 1.87 14.14 15.17
N PRO A 408 1.36 14.25 13.93
CA PRO A 408 1.16 13.09 13.08
C PRO A 408 2.46 12.34 12.78
N GLY A 409 2.44 11.02 13.00
CA GLY A 409 3.46 10.09 12.54
C GLY A 409 2.91 9.17 11.45
N TYR A 410 3.80 8.50 10.72
CA TYR A 410 3.48 7.66 9.57
C TYR A 410 4.30 6.36 9.58
N LEU A 411 3.79 5.27 9.02
CA LEU A 411 4.52 3.98 9.02
C LEU A 411 5.95 4.06 8.48
N PRO A 412 6.23 4.75 7.37
CA PRO A 412 7.62 4.90 6.90
C PRO A 412 8.58 5.51 7.91
N ASP A 413 8.06 6.20 8.95
CA ASP A 413 8.88 6.85 10.00
C ASP A 413 9.53 5.84 10.96
N ILE A 414 9.03 4.61 11.01
CA ILE A 414 9.55 3.60 11.92
C ILE A 414 11.00 3.23 11.58
N MET A 415 11.31 3.03 10.30
CA MET A 415 12.68 2.71 9.88
C MET A 415 13.70 3.80 10.31
N PRO A 416 13.54 5.09 9.92
CA PRO A 416 14.47 6.14 10.36
C PRO A 416 14.49 6.34 11.88
N THR A 417 13.40 6.08 12.60
CA THR A 417 13.36 6.09 14.07
C THR A 417 14.26 4.99 14.67
N VAL A 418 14.16 3.78 14.11
CA VAL A 418 15.04 2.66 14.53
C VAL A 418 16.50 2.96 14.21
N LEU A 419 16.79 3.53 13.03
CA LEU A 419 18.15 3.91 12.65
C LEU A 419 18.73 4.96 13.60
N GLU A 420 17.98 6.00 13.94
CA GLU A 420 18.41 7.01 14.91
C GLU A 420 18.64 6.40 16.30
N ALA A 421 17.75 5.52 16.75
CA ALA A 421 17.88 4.86 18.04
C ALA A 421 19.13 3.99 18.14
N THR A 422 19.49 3.30 17.07
CA THR A 422 20.56 2.29 17.04
C THR A 422 21.89 2.82 16.53
N GLY A 423 21.88 3.99 15.88
CA GLY A 423 23.04 4.53 15.17
C GLY A 423 23.39 3.75 13.90
N ALA A 424 22.49 2.93 13.39
CA ALA A 424 22.70 2.16 12.18
C ALA A 424 22.62 3.04 10.92
N ALA A 425 23.54 2.79 9.97
CA ALA A 425 23.57 3.53 8.71
C ALA A 425 22.64 2.88 7.66
N TYR A 426 21.88 3.70 6.97
CA TYR A 426 21.07 3.25 5.83
C TYR A 426 21.95 3.09 4.58
N PRO A 427 21.90 1.95 3.87
CA PRO A 427 22.79 1.71 2.75
C PRO A 427 22.31 2.40 1.47
N GLU A 428 23.23 2.89 0.63
CA GLU A 428 22.94 3.38 -0.71
C GLU A 428 22.77 2.24 -1.73
N THR A 429 23.46 1.13 -1.50
CA THR A 429 23.41 -0.08 -2.35
C THR A 429 23.37 -1.33 -1.48
N TYR A 430 22.61 -2.35 -1.95
CA TYR A 430 22.48 -3.66 -1.27
C TYR A 430 22.17 -4.76 -2.31
N HIS A 431 21.91 -5.98 -1.88
CA HIS A 431 21.48 -7.10 -2.74
C HIS A 431 22.36 -7.31 -3.99
N GLY A 432 23.69 -7.27 -3.82
CA GLY A 432 24.63 -7.47 -4.94
C GLY A 432 24.87 -6.22 -5.78
N GLY A 433 24.65 -5.03 -5.21
CA GLY A 433 24.93 -3.74 -5.86
C GLY A 433 23.70 -3.00 -6.37
N ASN A 434 22.50 -3.47 -6.09
CA ASN A 434 21.28 -2.75 -6.42
C ASN A 434 21.24 -1.42 -5.66
N LYS A 435 20.89 -0.35 -6.36
CA LYS A 435 20.64 0.95 -5.75
C LYS A 435 19.36 0.88 -4.92
N ILE A 436 19.45 1.32 -3.66
CA ILE A 436 18.35 1.33 -2.72
C ILE A 436 17.63 2.69 -2.78
N HIS A 437 16.29 2.66 -2.76
CA HIS A 437 15.49 3.87 -2.68
C HIS A 437 15.80 4.65 -1.40
N PRO A 438 15.94 5.99 -1.46
CA PRO A 438 16.10 6.80 -0.27
C PRO A 438 14.84 6.73 0.61
N LEU A 439 15.03 6.80 1.93
CA LEU A 439 13.93 6.84 2.89
C LEU A 439 12.96 7.98 2.58
N VAL A 440 11.67 7.73 2.75
CA VAL A 440 10.61 8.75 2.64
C VAL A 440 10.07 9.14 4.01
N GLY A 441 10.25 8.28 5.02
CA GLY A 441 9.93 8.57 6.41
C GLY A 441 10.98 9.46 7.08
N THR A 442 10.64 9.97 8.25
CA THR A 442 11.54 10.72 9.14
C THR A 442 11.41 10.21 10.57
N SER A 443 12.44 10.42 11.39
CA SER A 443 12.43 9.93 12.78
C SER A 443 11.29 10.54 13.61
N LEU A 444 10.66 9.73 14.46
CA LEU A 444 9.62 10.15 15.40
C LEU A 444 10.18 10.92 16.61
N PHE A 445 11.49 10.88 16.89
CA PHE A 445 12.07 11.55 18.06
C PHE A 445 11.78 13.04 18.13
N PRO A 446 11.88 13.82 17.03
CA PRO A 446 11.52 15.23 17.06
C PRO A 446 10.07 15.50 17.46
N ALA A 447 9.11 14.64 17.05
CA ALA A 447 7.72 14.73 17.46
C ALA A 447 7.52 14.36 18.94
N ILE A 448 8.14 13.28 19.40
CA ILE A 448 8.10 12.84 20.81
C ILE A 448 8.65 13.91 21.73
N THR A 449 9.69 14.63 21.33
CA THR A 449 10.32 15.69 22.10
C THR A 449 9.72 17.08 21.85
N GLU A 450 8.69 17.19 21.02
CA GLU A 450 8.00 18.44 20.64
C GLU A 450 8.93 19.53 20.09
N LYS A 451 9.99 19.10 19.38
CA LYS A 451 10.95 20.02 18.77
C LYS A 451 10.52 20.58 17.42
N VAL A 452 9.48 20.01 16.85
CA VAL A 452 8.93 20.38 15.52
C VAL A 452 7.42 20.48 15.57
N PRO A 453 6.79 21.36 14.77
CA PRO A 453 5.33 21.45 14.68
C PRO A 453 4.71 20.34 13.81
N SER A 454 5.49 19.74 12.91
CA SER A 454 5.09 18.63 12.04
C SER A 454 6.31 17.85 11.61
N LEU A 455 6.15 16.56 11.34
CA LEU A 455 7.18 15.70 10.73
C LEU A 455 7.11 15.73 9.20
N HIS A 456 5.94 15.91 8.64
CA HIS A 456 5.70 15.84 7.20
C HIS A 456 4.96 17.09 6.71
N GLU A 457 5.35 17.57 5.53
CA GLU A 457 4.58 18.57 4.80
C GLU A 457 3.35 17.93 4.17
N TYR A 458 3.54 16.77 3.49
CA TYR A 458 2.50 15.97 2.88
C TYR A 458 2.56 14.52 3.36
N MET A 459 1.39 13.87 3.42
CA MET A 459 1.24 12.43 3.63
C MET A 459 0.31 11.90 2.55
N TYR A 460 0.63 10.72 1.97
CA TYR A 460 -0.05 10.19 0.79
C TYR A 460 -0.52 8.77 1.01
N TRP A 461 -1.68 8.44 0.45
CA TRP A 461 -2.25 7.10 0.48
C TRP A 461 -2.78 6.70 -0.89
N GLU A 462 -2.58 5.47 -1.23
CA GLU A 462 -3.27 4.74 -2.29
C GLU A 462 -3.32 3.26 -1.93
N HIS A 463 -4.47 2.66 -2.07
CA HIS A 463 -4.64 1.21 -2.05
C HIS A 463 -5.93 0.84 -2.78
N GLN A 464 -5.83 0.00 -3.82
CA GLN A 464 -6.97 -0.50 -4.59
C GLN A 464 -7.92 0.61 -5.08
N GLY A 465 -7.39 1.77 -5.48
CA GLY A 465 -8.17 2.91 -5.97
C GLY A 465 -8.63 3.89 -4.89
N ASN A 466 -8.54 3.52 -3.61
CA ASN A 466 -8.76 4.47 -2.51
C ASN A 466 -7.55 5.39 -2.39
N ARG A 467 -7.76 6.68 -2.44
CA ARG A 467 -6.71 7.71 -2.50
C ARG A 467 -6.90 8.73 -1.40
N ALA A 468 -5.82 9.20 -0.82
CA ALA A 468 -5.85 10.37 0.05
C ALA A 468 -4.53 11.12 0.03
N ILE A 469 -4.61 12.40 0.38
CA ILE A 469 -3.46 13.27 0.63
C ILE A 469 -3.80 14.18 1.82
N ARG A 470 -2.84 14.34 2.73
CA ARG A 470 -2.92 15.30 3.82
C ARG A 470 -1.84 16.37 3.68
N TYR A 471 -2.22 17.63 3.88
CA TYR A 471 -1.35 18.79 3.91
C TYR A 471 -1.78 19.72 5.05
N GLY A 472 -0.99 19.78 6.11
CA GLY A 472 -1.36 20.54 7.31
C GLY A 472 -2.73 20.10 7.86
N ASN A 473 -3.70 21.01 7.88
CA ASN A 473 -5.06 20.76 8.34
C ASN A 473 -5.96 20.09 7.29
N TRP A 474 -5.59 20.14 6.02
CA TRP A 474 -6.40 19.65 4.93
C TRP A 474 -6.14 18.18 4.64
N LYS A 475 -7.20 17.42 4.41
CA LYS A 475 -7.15 16.06 3.89
C LYS A 475 -8.13 15.92 2.74
N ALA A 476 -7.62 15.58 1.56
CA ALA A 476 -8.45 15.23 0.42
C ALA A 476 -8.50 13.71 0.28
N ILE A 477 -9.68 13.17 -0.01
CA ILE A 477 -9.94 11.73 -0.10
C ILE A 477 -10.74 11.46 -1.37
N ARG A 478 -10.45 10.32 -2.01
CA ARG A 478 -11.30 9.72 -3.03
C ARG A 478 -11.46 8.24 -2.73
N ASP A 479 -12.68 7.84 -2.41
CA ASP A 479 -13.03 6.41 -2.24
C ASP A 479 -12.98 5.70 -3.61
N GLU A 480 -12.63 4.42 -3.64
CA GLU A 480 -12.62 3.61 -4.87
C GLU A 480 -13.96 3.65 -5.62
N ALA A 481 -15.07 3.56 -4.88
CA ALA A 481 -16.41 3.64 -5.43
C ALA A 481 -16.84 5.06 -5.81
N GLY A 482 -16.12 6.08 -5.34
CA GLY A 482 -16.43 7.49 -5.57
C GLY A 482 -15.83 8.01 -6.86
N THR A 483 -16.57 8.85 -7.57
CA THR A 483 -16.09 9.57 -8.76
C THR A 483 -15.44 10.90 -8.40
N GLU A 484 -15.83 11.48 -7.27
CA GLU A 484 -15.43 12.81 -6.83
C GLU A 484 -14.49 12.77 -5.62
N TRP A 485 -13.62 13.76 -5.54
CA TRP A 485 -12.78 13.99 -4.38
C TRP A 485 -13.56 14.74 -3.30
N GLU A 486 -13.42 14.30 -2.06
CA GLU A 486 -13.88 14.96 -0.85
C GLU A 486 -12.73 15.76 -0.20
N LEU A 487 -13.04 16.84 0.51
CA LEU A 487 -12.06 17.67 1.21
C LEU A 487 -12.51 17.94 2.65
N TYR A 488 -11.61 17.77 3.61
CA TYR A 488 -11.87 17.93 5.04
C TYR A 488 -10.82 18.79 5.73
N ASP A 489 -11.24 19.62 6.70
CA ASP A 489 -10.36 20.21 7.70
C ASP A 489 -10.20 19.20 8.84
N ILE A 490 -9.16 18.37 8.75
CA ILE A 490 -8.98 17.20 9.64
C ILE A 490 -8.67 17.58 11.10
N VAL A 491 -8.32 18.82 11.37
CA VAL A 491 -8.13 19.33 12.74
C VAL A 491 -9.47 19.66 13.39
N LYS A 492 -10.41 20.22 12.63
CA LYS A 492 -11.76 20.56 13.12
C LYS A 492 -12.74 19.41 12.99
N ASP A 493 -12.57 18.56 11.98
CA ASP A 493 -13.47 17.48 11.63
C ASP A 493 -12.69 16.18 11.34
N ARG A 494 -12.12 15.59 12.38
CA ARG A 494 -11.38 14.33 12.27
C ARG A 494 -12.28 13.12 11.99
N THR A 495 -13.59 13.30 12.04
CA THR A 495 -14.59 12.27 11.68
C THR A 495 -15.08 12.36 10.24
N GLU A 496 -14.56 13.32 9.46
CA GLU A 496 -14.75 13.41 8.01
C GLU A 496 -16.24 13.45 7.60
N LYS A 497 -17.01 14.33 8.29
CA LYS A 497 -18.45 14.52 8.07
C LYS A 497 -18.78 15.67 7.14
N ASN A 498 -18.00 16.76 7.22
CA ASN A 498 -18.29 18.01 6.54
C ASN A 498 -17.40 18.16 5.31
N ASN A 499 -17.87 17.67 4.16
CA ASN A 499 -17.15 17.82 2.91
C ASN A 499 -17.10 19.27 2.45
N LEU A 500 -15.91 19.85 2.43
CA LEU A 500 -15.63 21.25 2.07
C LEU A 500 -15.17 21.44 0.62
N ALA A 501 -15.24 20.40 -0.22
CA ALA A 501 -14.72 20.43 -1.59
C ALA A 501 -15.30 21.58 -2.43
N SER A 502 -16.60 21.83 -2.32
CA SER A 502 -17.28 22.94 -3.03
C SER A 502 -16.94 24.33 -2.49
N GLN A 503 -16.55 24.43 -1.21
CA GLN A 503 -16.22 25.68 -0.56
C GLN A 503 -14.75 26.09 -0.78
N HIS A 504 -13.86 25.12 -1.02
CA HIS A 504 -12.43 25.32 -1.20
C HIS A 504 -11.88 24.60 -2.44
N PRO A 505 -12.42 24.90 -3.65
CA PRO A 505 -12.05 24.19 -4.88
C PRO A 505 -10.56 24.36 -5.24
N ASP A 506 -9.96 25.50 -4.90
CA ASP A 506 -8.54 25.77 -5.16
C ASP A 506 -7.63 24.89 -4.30
N VAL A 507 -7.97 24.71 -3.02
CA VAL A 507 -7.26 23.81 -2.11
C VAL A 507 -7.35 22.37 -2.63
N LEU A 508 -8.56 21.94 -3.00
CA LEU A 508 -8.77 20.60 -3.54
C LEU A 508 -7.97 20.37 -4.81
N LYS A 509 -7.98 21.33 -5.74
CA LYS A 509 -7.19 21.26 -6.99
C LYS A 509 -5.69 21.14 -6.70
N LYS A 510 -5.17 21.95 -5.76
CA LYS A 510 -3.76 21.87 -5.35
C LYS A 510 -3.42 20.47 -4.82
N LEU A 511 -4.23 19.93 -3.92
CA LEU A 511 -3.98 18.61 -3.31
C LEU A 511 -4.07 17.47 -4.32
N ARG A 512 -5.03 17.52 -5.23
CA ARG A 512 -5.15 16.53 -6.31
C ARG A 512 -3.91 16.52 -7.21
N ASN A 513 -3.47 17.70 -7.67
CA ASN A 513 -2.28 17.80 -8.52
C ASN A 513 -1.03 17.28 -7.80
N GLU A 514 -0.89 17.57 -6.49
CA GLU A 514 0.22 17.09 -5.68
C GLU A 514 0.16 15.56 -5.50
N TRP A 515 -1.02 15.00 -5.29
CA TRP A 515 -1.22 13.56 -5.23
C TRP A 515 -0.87 12.88 -6.56
N GLU A 516 -1.27 13.45 -7.69
CA GLU A 516 -0.94 12.94 -9.03
C GLU A 516 0.56 13.00 -9.31
N TYR A 517 1.21 14.10 -8.93
CA TYR A 517 2.68 14.22 -9.03
C TYR A 517 3.39 13.13 -8.20
N TRP A 518 2.98 12.94 -6.95
CA TRP A 518 3.49 11.87 -6.09
C TRP A 518 3.26 10.49 -6.72
N ALA A 519 2.07 10.24 -7.24
CA ALA A 519 1.70 8.96 -7.84
C ALA A 519 2.58 8.60 -9.03
N ILE A 520 2.89 9.57 -9.90
CA ILE A 520 3.80 9.39 -11.03
C ILE A 520 5.24 9.14 -10.52
N LYS A 521 5.69 9.95 -9.57
CA LYS A 521 7.06 9.90 -9.05
C LYS A 521 7.40 8.55 -8.39
N TYR A 522 6.45 7.92 -7.75
CA TYR A 522 6.64 6.72 -6.94
C TYR A 522 6.00 5.45 -7.53
N ASN A 523 5.75 5.43 -8.83
CA ASN A 523 5.21 4.27 -9.55
C ASN A 523 3.86 3.77 -9.00
N VAL A 524 3.05 4.68 -8.43
CA VAL A 524 1.67 4.42 -8.05
C VAL A 524 0.85 4.39 -9.34
N LEU A 525 0.46 3.20 -9.79
CA LEU A 525 -0.35 3.07 -10.99
C LEU A 525 -1.82 3.35 -10.63
N PRO A 526 -2.42 4.48 -11.05
CA PRO A 526 -3.85 4.63 -10.90
C PRO A 526 -4.55 3.54 -11.71
N LYS A 527 -5.61 2.94 -11.18
CA LYS A 527 -6.46 2.04 -11.97
C LYS A 527 -6.98 2.83 -13.18
N HIS A 528 -6.68 2.38 -14.38
CA HIS A 528 -7.03 3.07 -15.63
C HIS A 528 -8.52 3.44 -15.77
N GLN A 529 -9.41 2.72 -15.09
CA GLN A 529 -10.84 3.00 -15.06
C GLN A 529 -11.19 4.34 -14.39
N ASP A 530 -10.30 4.88 -13.57
CA ASP A 530 -10.54 6.07 -12.76
C ASP A 530 -9.72 7.29 -13.19
N SER A 531 -8.79 7.14 -14.15
CA SER A 531 -8.07 8.29 -14.67
C SER A 531 -9.05 9.13 -15.48
N PRO A 532 -9.21 10.43 -15.18
CA PRO A 532 -9.96 11.28 -16.07
C PRO A 532 -9.34 11.18 -17.46
N MET A 533 -10.16 10.99 -18.48
CA MET A 533 -9.69 11.01 -19.85
C MET A 533 -9.04 12.37 -20.09
N LEU A 534 -7.72 12.40 -20.33
CA LEU A 534 -6.97 13.64 -20.57
C LEU A 534 -7.44 14.33 -21.84
N PHE A 535 -7.87 13.54 -22.81
CA PHE A 535 -8.42 14.02 -24.07
C PHE A 535 -9.52 13.09 -24.57
N ALA A 536 -10.64 13.66 -24.98
CA ALA A 536 -11.74 12.97 -25.62
C ALA A 536 -12.33 13.84 -26.73
N ASP A 537 -12.32 13.33 -27.94
CA ASP A 537 -13.02 13.99 -29.05
C ASP A 537 -14.50 13.68 -29.02
N THR A 538 -15.35 14.68 -28.83
CA THR A 538 -16.81 14.58 -28.89
C THR A 538 -17.39 15.07 -30.21
N THR A 539 -16.54 15.55 -31.15
CA THR A 539 -17.00 16.26 -32.38
C THR A 539 -17.74 15.34 -33.37
N ARG A 540 -17.51 14.04 -33.29
CA ARG A 540 -18.10 13.06 -34.24
C ARG A 540 -19.43 12.49 -33.79
N THR A 541 -19.54 12.04 -32.55
CA THR A 541 -20.70 11.29 -32.06
C THR A 541 -21.43 11.97 -30.89
N GLY A 542 -20.90 13.08 -30.38
CA GLY A 542 -21.33 13.69 -29.12
C GLY A 542 -20.92 12.90 -27.88
N ARG A 543 -20.29 11.74 -28.05
CA ARG A 543 -19.73 10.91 -26.97
C ARG A 543 -18.21 10.95 -27.04
N PRO A 544 -17.51 10.89 -25.88
CA PRO A 544 -16.05 10.85 -25.85
C PRO A 544 -15.52 9.64 -26.60
N PHE A 545 -14.66 9.87 -27.59
CA PHE A 545 -13.99 8.80 -28.32
C PHE A 545 -12.68 9.29 -28.96
N SER A 546 -11.58 8.62 -28.67
CA SER A 546 -10.29 8.70 -29.38
C SER A 546 -9.54 7.40 -29.17
N LYS A 547 -8.90 6.89 -30.22
CA LYS A 547 -8.03 5.70 -30.14
C LYS A 547 -6.85 5.82 -31.09
N ASP A 548 -5.88 4.92 -30.96
CA ASP A 548 -4.67 4.83 -31.78
C ASP A 548 -3.93 6.19 -31.86
N PRO A 549 -3.61 6.87 -30.71
CA PRO A 549 -2.99 8.18 -30.74
C PRO A 549 -1.52 8.11 -31.16
N HIS A 550 -1.10 9.05 -32.00
CA HIS A 550 0.30 9.30 -32.32
C HIS A 550 0.64 10.77 -32.08
N VAL A 551 1.65 11.05 -31.25
CA VAL A 551 2.01 12.42 -30.83
C VAL A 551 3.40 12.77 -31.32
N ILE A 552 3.52 13.96 -31.95
CA ILE A 552 4.79 14.49 -32.45
C ILE A 552 5.01 15.94 -32.01
N PRO A 553 6.24 16.36 -31.72
CA PRO A 553 6.57 17.78 -31.60
C PRO A 553 6.64 18.42 -32.98
N PHE A 554 6.04 19.61 -33.12
CA PHE A 554 6.09 20.38 -34.37
C PHE A 554 5.91 21.87 -34.11
N HIS A 555 6.82 22.73 -34.57
CA HIS A 555 6.80 24.20 -34.49
C HIS A 555 6.48 24.73 -33.06
N GLY A 556 7.15 24.17 -32.03
CA GLY A 556 7.02 24.63 -30.65
C GLY A 556 5.72 24.17 -29.92
N LYS A 557 4.95 23.29 -30.54
CA LYS A 557 3.78 22.65 -29.98
C LYS A 557 3.83 21.15 -30.22
N TYR A 558 2.88 20.43 -29.65
CA TYR A 558 2.66 18.99 -29.87
C TYR A 558 1.39 18.82 -30.70
N LEU A 559 1.44 17.93 -31.69
CA LEU A 559 0.28 17.52 -32.47
C LEU A 559 -0.03 16.05 -32.18
N MET A 560 -1.31 15.75 -31.99
CA MET A 560 -1.79 14.38 -31.82
C MET A 560 -2.72 14.04 -32.95
N TYR A 561 -2.42 12.95 -33.65
CA TYR A 561 -3.29 12.30 -34.63
C TYR A 561 -3.90 11.07 -34.01
N TYR A 562 -5.21 10.87 -34.19
CA TYR A 562 -5.95 9.78 -33.53
C TYR A 562 -7.14 9.34 -34.38
N SER A 563 -7.53 8.08 -34.26
CA SER A 563 -8.69 7.56 -34.97
C SER A 563 -9.99 8.06 -34.33
N VAL A 564 -10.94 8.48 -35.16
CA VAL A 564 -12.28 8.92 -34.78
C VAL A 564 -13.37 8.13 -35.50
N PRO A 565 -14.54 7.86 -34.85
CA PRO A 565 -15.60 7.06 -35.43
C PRO A 565 -16.29 7.77 -36.61
N PRO A 566 -17.09 7.04 -37.41
CA PRO A 566 -17.89 7.60 -38.49
C PRO A 566 -18.81 8.74 -38.05
N LYS A 567 -19.02 9.71 -38.94
CA LYS A 567 -20.02 10.77 -38.76
C LYS A 567 -20.99 10.76 -39.93
N GLY A 568 -22.24 10.47 -39.70
CA GLY A 568 -23.24 10.27 -40.76
C GLY A 568 -22.83 9.11 -41.69
N ASN A 569 -22.82 9.35 -42.99
CA ASN A 569 -22.41 8.37 -44.00
C ASN A 569 -20.90 8.33 -44.26
N SER A 570 -20.08 9.16 -43.56
CA SER A 570 -18.64 9.10 -43.71
C SER A 570 -18.08 7.91 -42.93
N GLY A 571 -17.06 7.23 -43.45
CA GLY A 571 -16.33 6.20 -42.73
C GLY A 571 -15.54 6.73 -41.53
N TRP A 572 -14.75 5.88 -40.93
CA TRP A 572 -13.75 6.28 -39.93
C TRP A 572 -12.85 7.37 -40.44
N GLY A 573 -12.31 8.21 -39.56
CA GLY A 573 -11.39 9.30 -39.90
C GLY A 573 -10.28 9.47 -38.87
N ILE A 574 -9.41 10.44 -39.13
CA ILE A 574 -8.32 10.82 -38.21
C ILE A 574 -8.66 12.21 -37.66
N GLY A 575 -8.73 12.34 -36.34
CA GLY A 575 -8.80 13.59 -35.61
C GLY A 575 -7.41 14.19 -35.45
N ILE A 576 -7.33 15.51 -35.34
CA ILE A 576 -6.11 16.27 -35.11
C ILE A 576 -6.30 17.18 -33.92
N ALA A 577 -5.45 17.06 -32.91
CA ALA A 577 -5.45 17.96 -31.74
C ALA A 577 -4.06 18.56 -31.51
N GLU A 578 -4.01 19.74 -30.91
CA GLU A 578 -2.78 20.40 -30.50
C GLU A 578 -2.68 20.59 -29.00
N SER A 579 -1.45 20.60 -28.49
CA SER A 579 -1.12 20.92 -27.09
C SER A 579 0.22 21.67 -27.01
N THR A 580 0.38 22.49 -26.00
CA THR A 580 1.66 23.14 -25.67
C THR A 580 2.35 22.49 -24.46
N ASP A 581 1.65 21.61 -23.71
CA ASP A 581 2.09 21.06 -22.43
C ASP A 581 1.89 19.53 -22.31
N LEU A 582 1.40 18.87 -23.37
CA LEU A 582 1.06 17.43 -23.43
C LEU A 582 -0.12 17.01 -22.50
N THR A 583 -0.67 17.93 -21.74
CA THR A 583 -1.76 17.63 -20.78
C THR A 583 -3.11 18.21 -21.19
N GLN A 584 -3.10 19.38 -21.83
CA GLN A 584 -4.30 20.04 -22.34
C GLN A 584 -4.32 19.98 -23.87
N TRP A 585 -5.31 19.31 -24.42
CA TRP A 585 -5.44 19.09 -25.86
C TRP A 585 -6.68 19.78 -26.44
N LYS A 586 -6.49 20.45 -27.56
CA LYS A 586 -7.56 21.14 -28.28
C LYS A 586 -7.71 20.52 -29.67
N PRO A 587 -8.89 20.01 -30.05
CA PRO A 587 -9.16 19.58 -31.41
C PRO A 587 -9.03 20.76 -32.38
N ILE A 588 -8.27 20.56 -33.46
CA ILE A 588 -7.98 21.62 -34.44
C ILE A 588 -8.33 21.23 -35.88
N GLY A 589 -8.58 19.94 -36.14
CA GLY A 589 -8.92 19.47 -37.48
C GLY A 589 -9.24 17.99 -37.54
N SER A 590 -9.50 17.52 -38.76
CA SER A 590 -9.66 16.10 -39.03
C SER A 590 -9.41 15.74 -40.48
N LEU A 591 -8.95 14.52 -40.72
CA LEU A 591 -8.84 13.90 -42.03
C LEU A 591 -10.01 12.91 -42.20
N SER A 592 -10.86 13.14 -43.20
CA SER A 592 -11.99 12.26 -43.55
C SER A 592 -11.73 11.54 -44.86
N PRO A 593 -12.40 10.39 -45.12
CA PRO A 593 -12.29 9.72 -46.42
C PRO A 593 -12.58 10.68 -47.60
N ALA A 594 -11.73 10.65 -48.61
CA ALA A 594 -11.87 11.52 -49.76
C ALA A 594 -11.58 10.80 -51.09
N ALA A 595 -11.14 9.56 -51.07
CA ALA A 595 -10.81 8.76 -52.25
C ALA A 595 -11.51 7.38 -52.16
N ASP A 596 -11.70 6.73 -53.31
CA ASP A 596 -12.40 5.44 -53.38
C ASP A 596 -11.76 4.36 -52.51
N TYR A 597 -10.44 4.34 -52.40
CA TYR A 597 -9.73 3.38 -51.51
C TYR A 597 -9.95 3.65 -50.02
N GLU A 598 -10.41 4.85 -49.65
CA GLU A 598 -10.78 5.26 -48.28
C GLU A 598 -12.30 5.15 -47.98
N ALA A 599 -13.13 4.76 -48.93
CA ALA A 599 -14.59 4.90 -48.86
C ALA A 599 -15.22 4.33 -47.60
N LYS A 600 -14.65 3.27 -47.02
CA LYS A 600 -15.13 2.67 -45.76
C LYS A 600 -14.50 3.26 -44.52
N GLY A 601 -13.42 4.03 -44.65
CA GLY A 601 -12.73 4.70 -43.58
C GLY A 601 -11.21 4.64 -43.66
N LEU A 602 -10.60 5.47 -42.80
CA LEU A 602 -9.16 5.50 -42.55
C LEU A 602 -8.91 5.62 -41.04
N CYS A 603 -7.89 4.99 -40.51
CA CYS A 603 -7.56 5.02 -39.10
C CYS A 603 -6.08 4.66 -38.79
N ALA A 604 -5.75 4.55 -37.50
CA ALA A 604 -4.45 4.20 -36.96
C ALA A 604 -3.31 5.03 -37.60
N PRO A 605 -3.27 6.34 -37.34
CA PRO A 605 -2.24 7.22 -37.85
C PRO A 605 -0.89 6.99 -37.18
N GLY A 606 0.19 6.97 -37.99
CA GLY A 606 1.58 7.14 -37.58
C GLY A 606 2.17 8.38 -38.24
N ALA A 607 2.97 9.17 -37.57
CA ALA A 607 3.50 10.42 -38.12
C ALA A 607 5.01 10.51 -37.93
N LEU A 608 5.69 11.03 -38.99
CA LEU A 608 7.12 11.31 -39.01
C LEU A 608 7.35 12.75 -39.43
N VAL A 609 8.12 13.52 -38.65
CA VAL A 609 8.55 14.87 -39.04
C VAL A 609 9.89 14.77 -39.75
N ARG A 610 9.96 15.31 -40.96
CA ARG A 610 11.20 15.39 -41.71
C ARG A 610 11.22 16.61 -42.65
N ASN A 611 12.35 17.33 -42.66
CA ASN A 611 12.53 18.52 -43.49
C ASN A 611 11.36 19.52 -43.35
N ASP A 612 10.97 19.80 -42.08
CA ASP A 612 9.88 20.71 -41.74
C ASP A 612 8.50 20.32 -42.34
N THR A 613 8.35 19.04 -42.64
CA THR A 613 7.13 18.44 -43.19
C THR A 613 6.70 17.26 -42.34
N ILE A 614 5.42 17.18 -42.06
CA ILE A 614 4.82 16.03 -41.40
C ILE A 614 4.39 15.04 -42.47
N HIS A 615 4.89 13.82 -42.36
CA HIS A 615 4.49 12.68 -43.16
C HIS A 615 3.56 11.82 -42.29
N LEU A 616 2.28 11.73 -42.67
CA LEU A 616 1.26 10.95 -41.97
C LEU A 616 1.03 9.65 -42.72
N PHE A 617 1.24 8.55 -42.04
CA PHE A 617 0.93 7.19 -42.51
C PHE A 617 -0.33 6.71 -41.82
N TYR A 618 -1.25 6.15 -42.58
CA TYR A 618 -2.52 5.70 -42.09
C TYR A 618 -2.99 4.49 -42.88
N GLN A 619 -3.90 3.71 -42.27
CA GLN A 619 -4.46 2.55 -42.97
C GLN A 619 -5.85 2.84 -43.52
N THR A 620 -6.21 2.17 -44.63
CA THR A 620 -7.62 1.99 -44.98
C THR A 620 -8.30 1.13 -43.96
N TYR A 621 -9.62 1.29 -43.78
CA TYR A 621 -10.36 0.57 -42.75
C TYR A 621 -11.62 -0.06 -43.34
N GLY A 622 -11.89 -1.31 -42.91
CA GLY A 622 -13.13 -2.03 -43.31
C GLY A 622 -13.03 -2.78 -44.61
N ASN A 623 -11.84 -2.90 -45.22
CA ASN A 623 -11.59 -3.68 -46.40
C ASN A 623 -11.06 -5.10 -46.11
N ASP A 624 -11.06 -5.49 -44.82
CA ASP A 624 -10.64 -6.79 -44.33
C ASP A 624 -9.21 -7.18 -44.74
N LYS A 625 -9.01 -8.24 -45.50
CA LYS A 625 -7.70 -8.68 -46.00
C LYS A 625 -7.04 -7.73 -47.00
N LYS A 626 -7.76 -6.68 -47.43
CA LYS A 626 -7.29 -5.68 -48.40
C LYS A 626 -6.99 -4.31 -47.75
N ASP A 627 -7.01 -4.22 -46.40
CA ASP A 627 -6.57 -2.98 -45.76
C ASP A 627 -5.08 -2.74 -46.05
N ALA A 628 -4.74 -1.51 -46.38
CA ALA A 628 -3.44 -1.11 -46.92
C ALA A 628 -2.98 0.22 -46.30
N ILE A 629 -1.67 0.48 -46.33
CA ILE A 629 -1.08 1.71 -45.81
C ILE A 629 -1.12 2.81 -46.88
N CYS A 630 -1.60 3.96 -46.46
CA CYS A 630 -1.63 5.21 -47.22
C CYS A 630 -0.71 6.24 -46.60
N HIS A 631 -0.38 7.26 -47.36
CA HIS A 631 0.48 8.37 -46.98
C HIS A 631 -0.15 9.70 -47.38
N ALA A 632 -0.01 10.68 -46.47
CA ALA A 632 -0.27 12.09 -46.76
C ALA A 632 0.83 12.95 -46.11
N TRP A 633 0.98 14.18 -46.57
CA TRP A 633 1.98 15.11 -46.04
C TRP A 633 1.39 16.49 -45.77
N SER A 634 1.95 17.21 -44.79
CA SER A 634 1.51 18.54 -44.40
C SER A 634 2.70 19.40 -43.93
N VAL A 635 2.68 20.70 -44.22
CA VAL A 635 3.66 21.68 -43.70
C VAL A 635 3.09 22.48 -42.50
N ASP A 636 1.80 22.37 -42.23
CA ASP A 636 1.13 23.05 -41.11
C ASP A 636 0.56 22.08 -40.02
N GLY A 637 0.56 20.78 -40.34
CA GLY A 637 0.08 19.73 -39.46
C GLY A 637 -1.44 19.54 -39.40
N VAL A 638 -2.18 20.31 -40.19
CA VAL A 638 -3.66 20.27 -40.24
C VAL A 638 -4.19 19.98 -41.64
N ASN A 639 -3.62 20.64 -42.67
CA ASN A 639 -4.02 20.48 -44.05
C ASN A 639 -3.10 19.46 -44.72
N PHE A 640 -3.64 18.28 -45.03
CA PHE A 640 -2.87 17.18 -45.62
C PHE A 640 -3.13 16.98 -47.10
N THR A 641 -2.05 16.89 -47.87
CA THR A 641 -2.06 16.46 -49.26
C THR A 641 -1.81 14.95 -49.33
N ARG A 642 -2.73 14.22 -49.94
CA ARG A 642 -2.61 12.77 -50.13
C ARG A 642 -1.59 12.44 -51.19
N ASN A 643 -0.83 11.38 -50.98
CA ASN A 643 0.07 10.86 -52.00
C ASN A 643 -0.72 10.33 -53.20
N ALA A 644 -0.35 10.74 -54.39
CA ALA A 644 -1.03 10.35 -55.63
C ALA A 644 -0.98 8.84 -55.90
N THR A 645 -0.03 8.12 -55.31
CA THR A 645 0.16 6.67 -55.48
C THR A 645 -0.48 5.83 -54.36
N ASN A 646 -1.34 6.43 -53.54
CA ASN A 646 -2.03 5.69 -52.48
C ASN A 646 -2.96 4.57 -53.00
N PRO A 647 -3.02 3.43 -52.34
CA PRO A 647 -2.22 3.02 -51.14
C PRO A 647 -0.75 2.81 -51.51
N ILE A 648 0.16 3.36 -50.69
CA ILE A 648 1.61 3.26 -50.95
C ILE A 648 2.17 1.86 -50.63
N PHE A 649 1.47 1.09 -49.79
CA PHE A 649 1.92 -0.24 -49.41
C PHE A 649 0.76 -1.19 -49.14
N ALA A 650 0.78 -2.31 -49.87
CA ALA A 650 -0.08 -3.48 -49.64
C ALA A 650 0.80 -4.72 -49.90
N PRO A 651 1.09 -5.55 -48.89
CA PRO A 651 1.92 -6.74 -49.07
C PRO A 651 1.17 -7.77 -49.91
N LYS A 652 1.87 -8.51 -50.74
CA LYS A 652 1.26 -9.68 -51.41
C LYS A 652 0.95 -10.75 -50.37
N ALA A 653 -0.23 -11.33 -50.46
CA ALA A 653 -0.57 -12.54 -49.70
C ALA A 653 0.41 -13.65 -50.12
N GLY A 654 0.90 -14.39 -49.15
CA GLY A 654 1.90 -15.44 -49.37
C GLY A 654 1.99 -16.39 -48.18
N ASP A 655 3.10 -17.13 -48.10
CA ASP A 655 3.27 -18.20 -47.09
C ASP A 655 3.24 -17.70 -45.65
N TRP A 656 3.52 -16.44 -45.40
CA TRP A 656 3.63 -15.90 -44.04
C TRP A 656 2.57 -14.82 -43.70
N ASN A 657 1.90 -14.19 -44.69
CA ASN A 657 0.95 -13.12 -44.46
C ASN A 657 -0.29 -13.21 -45.36
N CYS A 658 -1.40 -12.65 -44.92
CA CYS A 658 -2.70 -12.67 -45.59
C CYS A 658 -2.88 -11.55 -46.62
N GLY A 659 -1.88 -10.69 -46.88
CA GLY A 659 -1.99 -9.57 -47.78
C GLY A 659 -2.51 -8.26 -47.18
N ARG A 660 -2.74 -8.20 -45.87
CA ARG A 660 -3.18 -7.02 -45.12
C ARG A 660 -2.00 -6.24 -44.54
N ALA A 661 -2.07 -4.92 -44.55
CA ALA A 661 -1.15 -4.05 -43.82
C ALA A 661 -1.95 -2.99 -43.02
N ILE A 662 -1.70 -2.92 -41.72
CA ILE A 662 -2.33 -1.99 -40.77
C ILE A 662 -1.34 -1.49 -39.73
N ASP A 663 -1.72 -0.48 -38.95
CA ASP A 663 -0.96 0.05 -37.80
C ASP A 663 0.49 0.43 -38.19
N ALA A 664 0.62 1.35 -39.13
CA ALA A 664 1.89 1.77 -39.71
C ALA A 664 2.73 2.60 -38.74
N GLU A 665 3.94 2.16 -38.48
CA GLU A 665 4.99 2.96 -37.83
C GLU A 665 6.17 3.13 -38.81
N VAL A 666 6.56 4.36 -39.09
CA VAL A 666 7.64 4.65 -40.02
C VAL A 666 8.78 5.38 -39.34
N ILE A 667 9.98 4.84 -39.46
CA ILE A 667 11.20 5.48 -38.97
C ILE A 667 12.18 5.71 -40.12
N PHE A 668 12.99 6.77 -40.05
CA PHE A 668 14.11 6.99 -40.93
C PHE A 668 15.42 6.74 -40.22
N ALA A 669 16.16 5.75 -40.66
CA ALA A 669 17.44 5.37 -40.07
C ALA A 669 18.40 4.86 -41.14
N LYS A 670 19.70 5.11 -40.96
CA LYS A 670 20.75 4.63 -41.88
C LYS A 670 20.49 4.99 -43.37
N GLY A 671 19.91 6.16 -43.60
CA GLY A 671 19.62 6.65 -44.94
C GLY A 671 18.41 6.01 -45.66
N LYS A 672 17.61 5.23 -44.95
CA LYS A 672 16.44 4.51 -45.48
C LYS A 672 15.21 4.71 -44.61
N TYR A 673 14.04 4.53 -45.17
CA TYR A 673 12.78 4.40 -44.45
C TYR A 673 12.52 2.93 -44.11
N PHE A 674 12.07 2.70 -42.91
CA PHE A 674 11.60 1.40 -42.43
C PHE A 674 10.14 1.55 -42.02
N LEU A 675 9.25 0.83 -42.68
CA LEU A 675 7.83 0.75 -42.37
C LEU A 675 7.58 -0.53 -41.62
N TYR A 676 7.25 -0.43 -40.36
CA TYR A 676 6.69 -1.52 -39.55
C TYR A 676 5.18 -1.51 -39.67
N TYR A 677 4.58 -2.68 -39.85
CA TYR A 677 3.13 -2.81 -39.99
C TYR A 677 2.62 -4.10 -39.39
N ALA A 678 1.40 -4.09 -38.84
CA ALA A 678 0.75 -5.31 -38.40
C ALA A 678 0.06 -5.99 -39.58
N THR A 679 0.15 -7.32 -39.60
CA THR A 679 -0.54 -8.18 -40.57
C THR A 679 -1.01 -9.46 -39.86
N ARG A 680 -1.61 -10.40 -40.60
CA ARG A 680 -1.99 -11.71 -40.07
C ARG A 680 -1.37 -12.84 -40.90
N THR A 681 -1.29 -14.02 -40.28
CA THR A 681 -0.94 -15.27 -40.98
C THR A 681 -1.97 -15.57 -42.09
N PRO A 682 -1.61 -16.38 -43.11
CA PRO A 682 -2.52 -16.68 -44.22
C PRO A 682 -3.88 -17.28 -43.79
N ASP A 683 -3.89 -18.06 -42.70
CA ASP A 683 -5.10 -18.60 -42.06
C ASP A 683 -5.89 -17.55 -41.25
N TYR A 684 -5.39 -16.32 -41.14
CA TYR A 684 -5.99 -15.22 -40.42
C TYR A 684 -6.04 -15.38 -38.87
N VAL A 685 -5.34 -16.37 -38.34
CA VAL A 685 -5.40 -16.71 -36.90
C VAL A 685 -4.45 -15.86 -36.05
N LYS A 686 -3.18 -15.72 -36.49
CA LYS A 686 -2.17 -14.99 -35.72
C LYS A 686 -1.92 -13.60 -36.27
N GLN A 687 -1.82 -12.61 -35.37
CA GLN A 687 -1.34 -11.28 -35.73
C GLN A 687 0.18 -11.23 -35.61
N ILE A 688 0.85 -10.67 -36.60
CA ILE A 688 2.31 -10.64 -36.74
C ILE A 688 2.76 -9.27 -37.26
N VAL A 689 4.03 -8.96 -37.09
CA VAL A 689 4.63 -7.69 -37.57
C VAL A 689 5.48 -7.97 -38.82
N GLY A 690 5.26 -7.17 -39.86
CA GLY A 690 6.08 -7.13 -41.04
C GLY A 690 6.93 -5.86 -41.09
N VAL A 691 8.01 -5.91 -41.87
CA VAL A 691 8.89 -4.73 -42.14
C VAL A 691 9.09 -4.59 -43.63
N ALA A 692 8.89 -3.39 -44.12
CA ALA A 692 9.26 -2.98 -45.48
C ALA A 692 10.30 -1.85 -45.45
N THR A 693 11.14 -1.70 -46.49
CA THR A 693 12.15 -0.66 -46.57
C THR A 693 12.08 0.06 -47.91
N ALA A 694 12.37 1.37 -47.89
CA ALA A 694 12.48 2.22 -49.07
C ALA A 694 13.70 3.13 -48.99
#